data_f5c5a3a092ff6952c4ed9e9e7c4b468b
#
_entry.id   f5c5a3a092ff6952c4ed9e9e7c4b468b
#
_cell.length_a   1.000
_cell.length_b   1.000
_cell.length_c   1.000
_cell.angle_alpha   90.00
_cell.angle_beta   90.00
_cell.angle_gamma   90.00
#
_symmetry.space_group_name_H-M   'P 1'
#
loop_
_entity.id
_entity.type
_entity.pdbx_description
1 polymer ?
#
loop_
_entity_poly.entity_id
_entity_poly.type
_entity_poly.pdbx_seq_one_letter_code
_entity_poly.pdbx_strand_id
1 'polypeptide(L)'
;MRPDQQLDSLISLPQVSVTAIKGGVLANHDEAITVVNHAEIERDNLVNIKQVSEMAPNFYMPQYGSRMTSSVYVRGLGTRIDQPVVGLNIDNVPIINKDNFDFDLADISRIEILRGPQNILYGRNTMGGLVNIHTLSPFNFEGVRFTGEYGSQNSFKASLGIYKLFNRRHGTSLNVYATGTDGFFRNEVNNSRVGKERLWSARWKTIWRTSHNTIVENTATVAHSQQHGYPYESAATGTIAYNDTCFYRRLTVTDGLVAKIHLGNVDLSAISSFQYINDNMTLDQDFLPLDYFTLTQARHEYAFTTDVVARSNVKSRYNWLAGAFGFFRRGNMDAPVTFFNHGLTTLIENNANAMSPDYPIRWDQRSLRLESSFLLPSYGVSLYHESQLNAGDFTLTLGLRWDWEHNAIRYHSYSASTYSIYDLTDGTEKPYASNIPVNIDDRGKLSQSFNQLLPKFSVSYNLPASAGNVFASVTKGYKSGGYNTQMFSDVLQQRIMGKLGLAERYSADDIVRYSPEKTWNYEVGAHLNLWERRLQLDLTAFWIDCFDQQLTVFPEGSVTGRMMANAGKSRSTGAEISATARIGNGFTSRVSYGFTHATFREFFNGKTDFSGKHVPYAPSNTLFINAAYEHRFNRSFIDAVSANISTRGVGKIYWDEANTVEQPFYMLLNASVRVDKGPLSVDVWADNITSTRFATFYFVSIGNAFLQRGNRFSCGLTLRYAFEFN
;
A
#
# COMPACT_ATOMS: atom_id res chain seq x y z
N MET A 1 -12.41 37.62 -0.57
CA MET A 1 -11.29 37.91 -1.51
C MET A 1 -11.83 38.76 -2.65
N ARG A 2 -11.08 39.75 -3.11
CA ARG A 2 -11.51 40.59 -4.23
C ARG A 2 -11.48 39.77 -5.54
N PRO A 3 -12.41 39.99 -6.50
CA PRO A 3 -12.45 39.23 -7.76
C PRO A 3 -11.13 39.17 -8.53
N ASP A 4 -10.32 40.23 -8.45
CA ASP A 4 -9.02 40.31 -9.14
C ASP A 4 -7.95 39.37 -8.54
N GLN A 5 -8.01 39.09 -7.24
CA GLN A 5 -7.07 38.14 -6.59
C GLN A 5 -7.41 36.68 -6.89
N GLN A 6 -8.68 36.37 -7.24
CA GLN A 6 -9.06 35.04 -7.72
C GLN A 6 -8.63 34.80 -9.17
N LEU A 7 -8.62 35.83 -10.02
CA LEU A 7 -8.20 35.68 -11.43
C LEU A 7 -6.70 35.39 -11.55
N ASP A 8 -5.84 36.08 -10.76
CA ASP A 8 -4.39 35.84 -10.76
C ASP A 8 -4.02 34.44 -10.21
N SER A 9 -4.77 33.93 -9.23
CA SER A 9 -4.56 32.57 -8.73
C SER A 9 -5.00 31.47 -9.69
N LEU A 10 -5.85 31.78 -10.68
CA LEU A 10 -6.30 30.88 -11.74
C LEU A 10 -5.32 30.79 -12.93
N ILE A 11 -4.43 31.76 -13.08
CA ILE A 11 -3.52 31.85 -14.23
C ILE A 11 -2.16 31.19 -13.94
N SER A 12 -1.71 31.17 -12.71
CA SER A 12 -0.44 30.53 -12.30
C SER A 12 -0.68 29.23 -11.53
N LEU A 13 0.11 28.21 -11.84
CA LEU A 13 0.13 26.99 -11.03
C LEU A 13 0.72 27.31 -9.65
N PRO A 14 0.11 26.85 -8.54
CA PRO A 14 0.71 27.04 -7.21
C PRO A 14 2.06 26.32 -7.16
N GLN A 15 3.02 26.92 -6.48
CA GLN A 15 4.31 26.27 -6.26
C GLN A 15 4.07 24.97 -5.49
N VAL A 16 4.55 23.85 -6.02
CA VAL A 16 4.54 22.58 -5.31
C VAL A 16 5.39 22.72 -4.05
N SER A 17 4.83 22.52 -2.89
CA SER A 17 5.55 22.53 -1.61
C SER A 17 5.10 21.38 -0.72
N VAL A 18 6.03 20.67 -0.13
CA VAL A 18 5.75 19.67 0.91
C VAL A 18 5.34 20.43 2.18
N THR A 19 4.13 20.21 2.67
CA THR A 19 3.63 20.91 3.87
C THR A 19 3.69 20.06 5.13
N ALA A 20 4.26 18.86 5.06
CA ALA A 20 4.51 18.03 6.23
C ALA A 20 5.39 18.77 7.27
N ILE A 21 5.23 18.45 8.55
CA ILE A 21 6.04 19.02 9.64
C ILE A 21 7.54 18.92 9.34
N LYS A 22 7.95 17.81 8.74
CA LYS A 22 9.34 17.53 8.38
C LYS A 22 9.77 18.19 7.06
N GLY A 23 8.85 18.69 6.24
CA GLY A 23 9.14 19.37 4.96
C GLY A 23 9.44 20.87 5.07
N GLY A 24 8.93 21.57 5.97
CA GLY A 24 9.01 23.01 6.30
C GLY A 24 10.00 23.89 5.53
N VAL A 25 10.84 24.64 6.27
CA VAL A 25 11.84 25.58 5.72
C VAL A 25 12.95 24.85 4.93
N LEU A 26 13.13 23.57 5.18
CA LEU A 26 14.08 22.71 4.47
C LEU A 26 13.56 22.24 3.08
N ALA A 27 12.37 22.68 2.68
CA ALA A 27 11.73 22.30 1.43
C ALA A 27 12.37 22.98 0.20
N ASN A 28 13.64 22.76 -0.01
CA ASN A 28 14.17 22.77 -1.36
C ASN A 28 13.89 21.38 -1.93
N HIS A 29 13.13 21.36 -3.03
CA HIS A 29 12.68 20.14 -3.68
C HIS A 29 13.87 19.44 -4.33
N ASP A 30 14.57 18.61 -3.56
CA ASP A 30 15.62 17.71 -4.02
C ASP A 30 15.11 16.26 -4.17
N GLU A 31 13.81 16.11 -4.46
CA GLU A 31 13.12 14.83 -4.50
C GLU A 31 12.01 14.81 -5.54
N ALA A 32 11.79 13.65 -6.17
CA ALA A 32 10.67 13.46 -7.09
C ALA A 32 9.34 13.40 -6.33
N ILE A 33 8.45 14.35 -6.61
CA ILE A 33 7.15 14.47 -5.93
C ILE A 33 6.00 14.58 -6.94
N THR A 34 4.86 13.99 -6.60
CA THR A 34 3.57 14.22 -7.27
C THR A 34 2.58 14.70 -6.24
N VAL A 35 1.94 15.84 -6.50
CA VAL A 35 0.89 16.40 -5.65
C VAL A 35 -0.44 16.28 -6.37
N VAL A 36 -1.45 15.77 -5.66
CA VAL A 36 -2.84 15.69 -6.10
C VAL A 36 -3.70 16.46 -5.11
N ASN A 37 -4.31 17.55 -5.56
CA ASN A 37 -5.13 18.41 -4.72
C ASN A 37 -6.60 17.98 -4.70
N HIS A 38 -7.39 18.57 -3.79
CA HIS A 38 -8.80 18.27 -3.63
C HIS A 38 -9.62 18.40 -4.92
N ALA A 39 -9.39 19.48 -5.70
CA ALA A 39 -10.10 19.69 -6.95
C ALA A 39 -9.79 18.61 -7.99
N GLU A 40 -8.56 18.09 -8.03
CA GLU A 40 -8.18 16.97 -8.90
C GLU A 40 -8.81 15.66 -8.45
N ILE A 41 -8.86 15.40 -7.12
CA ILE A 41 -9.53 14.22 -6.54
C ILE A 41 -11.02 14.20 -6.96
N GLU A 42 -11.70 15.34 -6.86
CA GLU A 42 -13.11 15.44 -7.26
C GLU A 42 -13.32 15.38 -8.77
N ARG A 43 -12.49 16.09 -9.56
CA ARG A 43 -12.58 16.15 -11.02
C ARG A 43 -12.40 14.79 -11.68
N ASP A 44 -11.38 14.03 -11.21
CA ASP A 44 -11.04 12.72 -11.77
C ASP A 44 -11.80 11.57 -11.08
N ASN A 45 -12.78 11.90 -10.24
CA ASN A 45 -13.61 10.99 -9.44
C ASN A 45 -12.78 9.90 -8.72
N LEU A 46 -11.67 10.30 -8.10
CA LEU A 46 -10.79 9.38 -7.38
C LEU A 46 -11.44 8.98 -6.06
N VAL A 47 -11.61 7.69 -5.84
CA VAL A 47 -12.30 7.17 -4.64
C VAL A 47 -11.34 6.52 -3.64
N ASN A 48 -10.16 6.08 -4.09
CA ASN A 48 -9.17 5.43 -3.23
C ASN A 48 -7.73 5.76 -3.65
N ILE A 49 -6.79 5.43 -2.77
CA ILE A 49 -5.36 5.69 -2.99
C ILE A 49 -4.77 4.92 -4.19
N LYS A 50 -5.33 3.76 -4.55
CA LYS A 50 -4.87 2.98 -5.70
C LYS A 50 -5.04 3.76 -7.01
N GLN A 51 -6.19 4.43 -7.19
CA GLN A 51 -6.42 5.29 -8.35
C GLN A 51 -5.50 6.52 -8.35
N VAL A 52 -5.22 7.11 -7.18
CA VAL A 52 -4.25 8.22 -7.06
C VAL A 52 -2.84 7.78 -7.43
N SER A 53 -2.47 6.56 -7.08
CA SER A 53 -1.14 6.00 -7.39
C SER A 53 -0.83 6.01 -8.89
N GLU A 54 -1.84 5.83 -9.73
CA GLU A 54 -1.70 5.81 -11.18
C GLU A 54 -1.38 7.19 -11.81
N MET A 55 -1.55 8.28 -11.04
CA MET A 55 -1.16 9.63 -11.47
C MET A 55 0.34 9.92 -11.29
N ALA A 56 1.03 9.13 -10.48
CA ALA A 56 2.46 9.29 -10.20
C ALA A 56 3.29 8.36 -11.08
N PRO A 57 4.34 8.87 -11.77
CA PRO A 57 5.22 8.04 -12.59
C PRO A 57 5.90 6.95 -11.74
N ASN A 58 6.03 5.74 -12.30
CA ASN A 58 6.69 4.59 -11.67
C ASN A 58 6.17 4.24 -10.27
N PHE A 59 4.91 4.56 -9.99
CA PHE A 59 4.22 4.23 -8.74
C PHE A 59 2.98 3.41 -9.07
N TYR A 60 2.83 2.24 -8.48
CA TYR A 60 1.75 1.33 -8.80
C TYR A 60 1.25 0.57 -7.57
N MET A 61 -0.04 0.66 -7.30
CA MET A 61 -0.73 -0.14 -6.28
C MET A 61 -1.73 -1.07 -6.97
N PRO A 62 -1.39 -2.34 -7.22
CA PRO A 62 -2.30 -3.27 -7.87
C PRO A 62 -3.56 -3.50 -7.04
N GLN A 63 -4.66 -3.69 -7.73
CA GLN A 63 -5.90 -4.12 -7.11
C GLN A 63 -5.95 -5.65 -7.13
N TYR A 64 -5.72 -6.31 -5.99
CA TYR A 64 -5.85 -7.76 -5.88
C TYR A 64 -6.28 -8.20 -4.49
N GLY A 65 -6.92 -9.37 -4.44
CA GLY A 65 -7.34 -10.02 -3.20
C GLY A 65 -8.31 -9.20 -2.37
N SER A 66 -7.99 -9.07 -1.12
CA SER A 66 -8.73 -8.28 -0.15
C SER A 66 -8.04 -6.96 0.14
N ARG A 67 -8.70 -6.09 0.88
CA ARG A 67 -8.10 -4.86 1.43
C ARG A 67 -6.87 -5.11 2.31
N MET A 68 -6.73 -6.33 2.88
CA MET A 68 -5.55 -6.74 3.63
C MET A 68 -4.30 -6.86 2.75
N THR A 69 -4.44 -7.13 1.46
CA THR A 69 -3.33 -7.41 0.56
C THR A 69 -2.86 -6.17 -0.18
N SER A 70 -2.62 -5.06 0.52
CA SER A 70 -2.05 -3.86 -0.09
C SER A 70 -0.57 -4.05 -0.37
N SER A 71 -0.20 -4.01 -1.64
CA SER A 71 1.18 -4.00 -2.12
C SER A 71 1.42 -2.72 -2.90
N VAL A 72 2.60 -2.15 -2.75
CA VAL A 72 3.01 -0.95 -3.47
C VAL A 72 4.30 -1.24 -4.19
N TYR A 73 4.34 -0.88 -5.47
CA TYR A 73 5.52 -0.96 -6.31
C TYR A 73 5.92 0.45 -6.74
N VAL A 74 7.17 0.79 -6.53
CA VAL A 74 7.71 2.09 -6.90
C VAL A 74 9.11 1.91 -7.47
N ARG A 75 9.36 2.43 -8.69
CA ARG A 75 10.67 2.34 -9.36
C ARG A 75 11.25 0.92 -9.36
N GLY A 76 10.41 -0.11 -9.57
CA GLY A 76 10.84 -1.50 -9.58
C GLY A 76 11.04 -2.16 -8.22
N LEU A 77 10.95 -1.39 -7.12
CA LEU A 77 10.95 -1.91 -5.75
C LEU A 77 9.52 -2.23 -5.33
N GLY A 78 9.32 -3.32 -4.62
CA GLY A 78 8.01 -3.70 -4.13
C GLY A 78 8.06 -4.99 -3.33
N THR A 79 6.95 -5.33 -2.68
CA THR A 79 6.84 -6.59 -1.96
C THR A 79 5.40 -7.07 -1.90
N ARG A 80 5.21 -8.37 -2.02
CA ARG A 80 3.96 -9.06 -1.71
C ARG A 80 3.92 -9.50 -0.24
N ILE A 81 5.05 -9.47 0.45
CA ILE A 81 5.25 -10.12 1.73
C ILE A 81 5.50 -9.04 2.77
N ASP A 82 4.81 -9.14 3.86
CA ASP A 82 4.91 -8.49 5.16
C ASP A 82 5.26 -6.99 5.17
N GLN A 83 6.51 -6.56 5.02
CA GLN A 83 6.90 -5.16 5.20
C GLN A 83 6.75 -4.33 3.90
N PRO A 84 6.17 -3.11 3.96
CA PRO A 84 6.05 -2.26 2.77
C PRO A 84 7.38 -1.59 2.40
N VAL A 85 7.50 -1.19 1.14
CA VAL A 85 8.61 -0.35 0.65
C VAL A 85 8.26 1.15 0.65
N VAL A 86 6.99 1.47 0.79
CA VAL A 86 6.46 2.84 0.83
C VAL A 86 5.77 3.08 2.15
N GLY A 87 6.05 4.21 2.78
CA GLY A 87 5.37 4.67 3.99
C GLY A 87 4.05 5.37 3.68
N LEU A 88 3.17 5.45 4.66
CA LEU A 88 1.94 6.23 4.62
C LEU A 88 1.82 7.09 5.86
N ASN A 89 1.62 8.40 5.67
CA ASN A 89 1.26 9.33 6.73
C ASN A 89 -0.11 9.95 6.47
N ILE A 90 -0.89 10.13 7.52
CA ILE A 90 -2.16 10.88 7.48
C ILE A 90 -2.06 11.97 8.53
N ASP A 91 -2.16 13.23 8.11
CA ASP A 91 -1.99 14.43 8.98
C ASP A 91 -0.71 14.34 9.85
N ASN A 92 0.40 13.93 9.25
CA ASN A 92 1.73 13.70 9.86
C ASN A 92 1.84 12.44 10.75
N VAL A 93 0.78 11.68 10.95
CA VAL A 93 0.78 10.44 11.72
C VAL A 93 1.21 9.28 10.84
N PRO A 94 2.30 8.56 11.15
CA PRO A 94 2.72 7.40 10.38
C PRO A 94 1.79 6.21 10.62
N ILE A 95 1.32 5.58 9.55
CA ILE A 95 0.54 4.34 9.61
C ILE A 95 1.50 3.15 9.63
N ILE A 96 1.52 2.43 10.74
CA ILE A 96 2.51 1.36 11.00
C ILE A 96 2.20 0.09 10.24
N ASN A 97 0.92 -0.28 10.12
CA ASN A 97 0.53 -1.51 9.45
C ASN A 97 0.16 -1.22 7.98
N LYS A 98 0.88 -1.87 7.04
CA LYS A 98 0.65 -1.71 5.60
C LYS A 98 -0.76 -2.10 5.14
N ASP A 99 -1.42 -2.98 5.88
CA ASP A 99 -2.76 -3.44 5.53
C ASP A 99 -3.80 -2.32 5.69
N ASN A 100 -3.45 -1.21 6.38
CA ASN A 100 -4.21 0.02 6.45
C ASN A 100 -3.93 1.01 5.31
N PHE A 101 -3.14 0.64 4.30
CA PHE A 101 -2.80 1.54 3.19
C PHE A 101 -3.92 1.67 2.15
N ASP A 102 -4.92 0.81 2.19
CA ASP A 102 -6.13 0.97 1.38
C ASP A 102 -7.08 1.96 2.06
N PHE A 103 -6.92 3.23 1.73
CA PHE A 103 -7.53 4.36 2.38
C PHE A 103 -8.54 5.06 1.44
N ASP A 104 -9.68 5.46 1.99
CA ASP A 104 -10.72 6.16 1.26
C ASP A 104 -10.52 7.68 1.29
N LEU A 105 -10.81 8.35 0.17
CA LEU A 105 -10.47 9.74 -0.06
C LEU A 105 -11.58 10.74 0.34
N ALA A 106 -12.38 10.40 1.36
CA ALA A 106 -13.30 11.38 1.93
C ALA A 106 -12.54 12.47 2.69
N ASP A 107 -12.96 13.71 2.56
CA ASP A 107 -12.43 14.90 3.23
C ASP A 107 -10.90 15.15 3.06
N ILE A 108 -10.33 14.71 1.95
CA ILE A 108 -8.92 14.93 1.65
C ILE A 108 -8.70 16.30 1.01
N SER A 109 -7.77 17.08 1.56
CA SER A 109 -7.34 18.35 0.99
C SER A 109 -6.25 18.18 -0.06
N ARG A 110 -5.32 17.24 0.19
CA ARG A 110 -4.16 17.00 -0.67
C ARG A 110 -3.50 15.67 -0.37
N ILE A 111 -2.93 15.05 -1.42
CA ILE A 111 -2.07 13.88 -1.34
C ILE A 111 -0.74 14.22 -1.97
N GLU A 112 0.35 13.89 -1.30
CA GLU A 112 1.72 14.03 -1.78
C GLU A 112 2.34 12.64 -1.91
N ILE A 113 2.85 12.28 -3.09
CA ILE A 113 3.55 11.03 -3.36
C ILE A 113 5.00 11.36 -3.63
N LEU A 114 5.87 11.07 -2.65
CA LEU A 114 7.32 11.21 -2.75
C LEU A 114 7.90 9.88 -3.22
N ARG A 115 8.73 9.92 -4.26
CA ARG A 115 9.41 8.74 -4.82
C ARG A 115 10.90 8.79 -4.50
N GLY A 116 11.50 7.62 -4.29
CA GLY A 116 12.85 7.49 -3.76
C GLY A 116 12.86 7.41 -2.23
N PRO A 117 13.99 7.02 -1.61
CA PRO A 117 14.08 6.76 -0.19
C PRO A 117 13.79 7.98 0.68
N GLN A 118 12.81 7.86 1.56
CA GLN A 118 12.40 8.86 2.54
C GLN A 118 12.84 8.48 3.98
N ASN A 119 13.77 7.54 4.09
CA ASN A 119 14.14 6.92 5.36
C ASN A 119 14.76 7.90 6.37
N ILE A 120 15.42 8.99 5.95
CA ILE A 120 16.05 9.95 6.89
C ILE A 120 15.00 10.58 7.79
N LEU A 121 13.97 11.16 7.22
CA LEU A 121 12.95 11.89 7.97
C LEU A 121 11.81 10.99 8.45
N TYR A 122 11.43 9.97 7.66
CA TYR A 122 10.22 9.18 7.92
C TYR A 122 10.50 7.74 8.39
N GLY A 123 11.76 7.30 8.31
CA GLY A 123 12.24 6.07 8.93
C GLY A 123 11.90 4.79 8.19
N ARG A 124 11.61 3.76 8.97
CA ARG A 124 11.41 2.39 8.49
C ARG A 124 10.39 2.31 7.35
N ASN A 125 10.64 1.37 6.43
CA ASN A 125 9.69 1.01 5.37
C ASN A 125 9.33 2.16 4.41
N THR A 126 10.22 3.16 4.26
CA THR A 126 10.10 4.24 3.28
C THR A 126 11.23 4.21 2.24
N MET A 127 11.75 3.02 1.99
CA MET A 127 12.86 2.75 1.10
C MET A 127 12.57 3.12 -0.37
N GLY A 128 11.33 2.99 -0.80
CA GLY A 128 10.88 3.32 -2.15
C GLY A 128 10.18 4.66 -2.24
N GLY A 129 9.61 5.16 -1.14
CA GLY A 129 8.85 6.42 -1.14
C GLY A 129 7.96 6.62 0.06
N LEU A 130 7.14 7.66 -0.03
CA LEU A 130 6.18 8.03 1.01
C LEU A 130 4.91 8.60 0.37
N VAL A 131 3.77 8.27 0.93
CA VAL A 131 2.49 8.92 0.65
C VAL A 131 2.09 9.76 1.87
N ASN A 132 1.98 11.08 1.72
CA ASN A 132 1.46 11.99 2.72
C ASN A 132 0.04 12.41 2.36
N ILE A 133 -0.91 12.17 3.25
CA ILE A 133 -2.31 12.56 3.09
C ILE A 133 -2.62 13.66 4.09
N HIS A 134 -3.22 14.73 3.59
CA HIS A 134 -3.68 15.86 4.40
C HIS A 134 -5.20 15.97 4.31
N THR A 135 -5.87 15.95 5.45
CA THR A 135 -7.33 16.10 5.49
C THR A 135 -7.74 17.58 5.53
N LEU A 136 -8.99 17.85 5.20
CA LEU A 136 -9.53 19.21 5.25
C LEU A 136 -9.51 19.76 6.69
N SER A 137 -9.17 21.03 6.81
CA SER A 137 -9.11 21.73 8.09
C SER A 137 -10.32 22.65 8.27
N PRO A 138 -10.94 22.70 9.46
CA PRO A 138 -12.01 23.65 9.75
C PRO A 138 -11.55 25.11 9.67
N PHE A 139 -10.22 25.39 9.67
CA PHE A 139 -9.69 26.73 9.45
C PHE A 139 -9.56 27.12 7.98
N ASN A 140 -9.66 26.15 7.06
CA ASN A 140 -9.59 26.40 5.61
C ASN A 140 -10.98 26.35 4.96
N PHE A 141 -11.93 25.67 5.59
CA PHE A 141 -13.31 25.58 5.16
C PHE A 141 -14.21 25.51 6.39
N GLU A 142 -15.23 26.37 6.46
CA GLU A 142 -16.26 26.35 7.51
C GLU A 142 -17.62 26.18 6.84
N GLY A 143 -18.32 25.06 7.13
CA GLY A 143 -19.56 24.76 6.44
C GLY A 143 -19.91 23.28 6.46
N VAL A 144 -20.76 22.89 5.52
CA VAL A 144 -21.22 21.50 5.31
C VAL A 144 -20.86 21.07 3.88
N ARG A 145 -20.33 19.87 3.76
CA ARG A 145 -20.07 19.20 2.48
C ARG A 145 -20.80 17.87 2.44
N PHE A 146 -21.56 17.64 1.39
CA PHE A 146 -22.24 16.38 1.12
C PHE A 146 -21.82 15.86 -0.24
N THR A 147 -21.60 14.54 -0.34
CA THR A 147 -21.43 13.83 -1.62
C THR A 147 -22.30 12.58 -1.60
N GLY A 148 -23.11 12.41 -2.64
CA GLY A 148 -23.87 11.20 -2.93
C GLY A 148 -23.55 10.70 -4.31
N GLU A 149 -23.22 9.43 -4.48
CA GLU A 149 -22.90 8.81 -5.77
C GLU A 149 -23.62 7.47 -5.91
N TYR A 150 -24.08 7.18 -7.12
CA TYR A 150 -24.61 5.89 -7.48
C TYR A 150 -24.19 5.51 -8.90
N GLY A 151 -23.83 4.25 -9.10
CA GLY A 151 -23.29 3.78 -10.38
C GLY A 151 -23.47 2.29 -10.64
N SER A 152 -22.75 1.82 -11.64
CA SER A 152 -22.76 0.43 -12.09
C SER A 152 -22.48 -0.55 -10.94
N GLN A 153 -23.04 -1.75 -11.03
CA GLN A 153 -22.90 -2.82 -10.00
C GLN A 153 -23.41 -2.41 -8.62
N ASN A 154 -24.47 -1.59 -8.58
CA ASN A 154 -25.01 -1.01 -7.35
C ASN A 154 -23.90 -0.34 -6.50
N SER A 155 -22.89 0.23 -7.17
CA SER A 155 -21.88 1.01 -6.46
C SER A 155 -22.51 2.28 -5.92
N PHE A 156 -22.19 2.62 -4.68
CA PHE A 156 -22.63 3.85 -4.05
C PHE A 156 -21.51 4.44 -3.21
N LYS A 157 -21.57 5.77 -3.04
CA LYS A 157 -20.73 6.51 -2.10
C LYS A 157 -21.59 7.60 -1.47
N ALA A 158 -21.47 7.76 -0.17
CA ALA A 158 -22.12 8.84 0.57
C ALA A 158 -21.13 9.41 1.58
N SER A 159 -20.97 10.72 1.61
CA SER A 159 -20.20 11.40 2.63
C SER A 159 -20.89 12.64 3.13
N LEU A 160 -20.74 12.93 4.42
CA LEU A 160 -21.20 14.16 5.06
C LEU A 160 -20.08 14.68 5.95
N GLY A 161 -19.59 15.87 5.64
CA GLY A 161 -18.58 16.60 6.41
C GLY A 161 -19.19 17.89 6.98
N ILE A 162 -19.00 18.11 8.28
CA ILE A 162 -19.38 19.34 8.98
C ILE A 162 -18.11 19.94 9.56
N TYR A 163 -17.86 21.21 9.25
CA TYR A 163 -16.66 21.95 9.65
C TYR A 163 -17.09 23.23 10.33
N LYS A 164 -16.68 23.41 11.60
CA LYS A 164 -17.12 24.53 12.41
C LYS A 164 -15.97 25.20 13.13
N LEU A 165 -15.89 26.51 13.01
CA LEU A 165 -15.08 27.37 13.87
C LEU A 165 -15.93 27.86 15.04
N PHE A 166 -15.57 27.48 16.25
CA PHE A 166 -16.22 28.04 17.46
C PHE A 166 -15.69 29.45 17.76
N ASN A 167 -14.45 29.69 17.40
CA ASN A 167 -13.77 30.99 17.48
C ASN A 167 -12.45 30.96 16.68
N ARG A 168 -11.70 32.09 16.66
CA ARG A 168 -10.42 32.18 15.94
C ARG A 168 -9.32 31.22 16.44
N ARG A 169 -9.53 30.53 17.56
CA ARG A 169 -8.56 29.62 18.19
C ARG A 169 -8.99 28.16 18.19
N HIS A 170 -10.28 27.88 18.02
CA HIS A 170 -10.80 26.51 18.09
C HIS A 170 -11.73 26.21 16.93
N GLY A 171 -11.40 25.16 16.20
CA GLY A 171 -12.22 24.61 15.13
C GLY A 171 -12.30 23.09 15.22
N THR A 172 -13.41 22.55 14.77
CA THR A 172 -13.63 21.09 14.70
C THR A 172 -14.28 20.69 13.40
N SER A 173 -14.06 19.45 12.98
CA SER A 173 -14.80 18.84 11.87
C SER A 173 -15.17 17.39 12.21
N LEU A 174 -16.31 16.97 11.69
CA LEU A 174 -16.75 15.58 11.69
C LEU A 174 -17.08 15.19 10.25
N ASN A 175 -16.46 14.14 9.77
CA ASN A 175 -16.74 13.56 8.47
C ASN A 175 -17.19 12.12 8.62
N VAL A 176 -18.33 11.76 8.02
CA VAL A 176 -18.85 10.40 7.96
C VAL A 176 -18.93 9.98 6.50
N TYR A 177 -18.47 8.79 6.20
CA TYR A 177 -18.34 8.26 4.87
C TYR A 177 -18.82 6.81 4.80
N ALA A 178 -19.54 6.47 3.73
CA ALA A 178 -19.94 5.10 3.43
C ALA A 178 -19.81 4.83 1.94
N THR A 179 -19.33 3.65 1.58
CA THR A 179 -19.23 3.19 0.20
C THR A 179 -19.48 1.70 0.08
N GLY A 180 -19.88 1.28 -1.10
CA GLY A 180 -20.01 -0.15 -1.38
C GLY A 180 -20.28 -0.45 -2.85
N THR A 181 -20.11 -1.72 -3.20
CA THR A 181 -20.41 -2.30 -4.52
C THR A 181 -20.87 -3.74 -4.35
N ASP A 182 -21.64 -4.26 -5.31
CA ASP A 182 -21.98 -5.68 -5.36
C ASP A 182 -20.94 -6.53 -6.09
N GLY A 183 -19.87 -5.89 -6.64
CA GLY A 183 -18.82 -6.56 -7.39
C GLY A 183 -19.18 -6.87 -8.84
N PHE A 184 -18.15 -7.09 -9.66
CA PHE A 184 -18.24 -7.25 -11.12
C PHE A 184 -18.32 -8.71 -11.58
N PHE A 185 -18.00 -9.64 -10.70
CA PHE A 185 -17.80 -11.05 -11.05
C PHE A 185 -18.82 -11.96 -10.37
N ARG A 186 -18.90 -13.19 -10.80
CA ARG A 186 -19.76 -14.24 -10.22
C ARG A 186 -18.98 -15.53 -9.99
N ASN A 187 -19.28 -16.22 -8.91
CA ASN A 187 -18.82 -17.57 -8.65
C ASN A 187 -19.79 -18.56 -9.31
N GLU A 188 -19.29 -19.43 -10.16
CA GLU A 188 -20.11 -20.37 -10.93
C GLU A 188 -20.68 -21.51 -10.07
N VAL A 189 -20.05 -21.85 -8.94
CA VAL A 189 -20.52 -22.93 -8.05
C VAL A 189 -21.85 -22.59 -7.40
N ASN A 190 -21.99 -21.35 -6.89
CA ASN A 190 -23.15 -20.93 -6.12
C ASN A 190 -23.88 -19.71 -6.70
N ASN A 191 -23.48 -19.25 -7.87
CA ASN A 191 -24.00 -18.05 -8.56
C ASN A 191 -23.97 -16.76 -7.72
N SER A 192 -23.18 -16.72 -6.65
CA SER A 192 -23.04 -15.53 -5.82
C SER A 192 -22.19 -14.44 -6.50
N ARG A 193 -22.45 -13.18 -6.18
CA ARG A 193 -21.57 -12.10 -6.61
C ARG A 193 -20.28 -12.08 -5.80
N VAL A 194 -19.15 -11.90 -6.48
CA VAL A 194 -17.80 -11.92 -5.94
C VAL A 194 -17.21 -10.51 -5.99
N GLY A 195 -16.49 -10.15 -4.94
CA GLY A 195 -15.95 -8.80 -4.78
C GLY A 195 -16.99 -7.80 -4.24
N LYS A 196 -18.07 -8.29 -3.63
CA LYS A 196 -19.02 -7.44 -2.90
C LYS A 196 -18.30 -6.78 -1.72
N GLU A 197 -18.40 -5.47 -1.64
CA GLU A 197 -17.73 -4.69 -0.62
C GLU A 197 -18.67 -3.67 0.02
N ARG A 198 -18.51 -3.46 1.33
CA ARG A 198 -19.17 -2.42 2.11
C ARG A 198 -18.16 -1.85 3.10
N LEU A 199 -18.09 -0.53 3.14
CA LEU A 199 -17.21 0.20 4.04
C LEU A 199 -17.97 1.40 4.64
N TRP A 200 -17.69 1.70 5.91
CA TRP A 200 -18.02 2.99 6.49
C TRP A 200 -16.86 3.49 7.34
N SER A 201 -16.73 4.79 7.44
CA SER A 201 -15.74 5.44 8.30
C SER A 201 -16.29 6.74 8.89
N ALA A 202 -15.75 7.12 10.05
CA ALA A 202 -15.98 8.41 10.65
C ALA A 202 -14.64 9.00 11.10
N ARG A 203 -14.42 10.28 10.81
CA ARG A 203 -13.24 11.04 11.21
C ARG A 203 -13.66 12.28 11.94
N TRP A 204 -13.12 12.43 13.15
CA TRP A 204 -13.24 13.63 13.93
C TRP A 204 -11.89 14.32 14.04
N LYS A 205 -11.85 15.58 13.68
CA LYS A 205 -10.64 16.42 13.75
C LYS A 205 -10.95 17.65 14.57
N THR A 206 -10.03 18.01 15.46
CA THR A 206 -10.13 19.23 16.26
C THR A 206 -8.78 19.91 16.36
N ILE A 207 -8.79 21.24 16.25
CA ILE A 207 -7.59 22.07 16.24
C ILE A 207 -7.76 23.20 17.25
N TRP A 208 -6.81 23.29 18.17
CA TRP A 208 -6.74 24.34 19.19
C TRP A 208 -5.47 25.17 19.00
N ARG A 209 -5.62 26.47 18.83
CA ARG A 209 -4.57 27.46 18.95
C ARG A 209 -4.55 27.94 20.39
N THR A 210 -3.88 27.19 21.28
CA THR A 210 -3.91 27.42 22.73
C THR A 210 -3.24 28.70 23.13
N SER A 211 -2.23 29.13 22.35
CA SER A 211 -1.55 30.42 22.48
C SER A 211 -1.15 30.97 21.11
N HIS A 212 -0.53 32.11 21.05
CA HIS A 212 0.05 32.64 19.80
C HIS A 212 1.12 31.72 19.20
N ASN A 213 1.75 30.92 20.05
CA ASN A 213 2.89 30.06 19.68
C ASN A 213 2.59 28.56 19.66
N THR A 214 1.38 28.14 20.07
CA THR A 214 1.07 26.72 20.26
C THR A 214 -0.21 26.32 19.55
N ILE A 215 -0.11 25.28 18.71
CA ILE A 215 -1.23 24.64 18.03
C ILE A 215 -1.24 23.17 18.44
N VAL A 216 -2.40 22.69 18.85
CA VAL A 216 -2.67 21.27 19.12
C VAL A 216 -3.73 20.79 18.16
N GLU A 217 -3.46 19.73 17.46
CA GLU A 217 -4.36 19.08 16.50
C GLU A 217 -4.57 17.63 16.92
N ASN A 218 -5.82 17.19 17.03
CA ASN A 218 -6.16 15.79 17.23
C ASN A 218 -7.02 15.32 16.07
N THR A 219 -6.73 14.14 15.56
CA THR A 219 -7.49 13.47 14.48
C THR A 219 -7.76 12.03 14.87
N ALA A 220 -9.02 11.71 15.17
CA ALA A 220 -9.49 10.36 15.45
C ALA A 220 -10.28 9.81 14.26
N THR A 221 -9.98 8.60 13.85
CA THR A 221 -10.65 7.91 12.73
C THR A 221 -11.05 6.51 13.16
N VAL A 222 -12.29 6.13 12.87
CA VAL A 222 -12.76 4.75 12.94
C VAL A 222 -13.27 4.32 11.57
N ALA A 223 -12.89 3.12 11.12
CA ALA A 223 -13.37 2.58 9.85
C ALA A 223 -13.66 1.08 9.99
N HIS A 224 -14.72 0.64 9.33
CA HIS A 224 -15.09 -0.77 9.26
C HIS A 224 -15.32 -1.15 7.80
N SER A 225 -14.74 -2.28 7.38
CA SER A 225 -14.92 -2.82 6.03
C SER A 225 -15.29 -4.29 6.07
N GLN A 226 -16.11 -4.69 5.10
CA GLN A 226 -16.48 -6.08 4.82
C GLN A 226 -16.36 -6.33 3.32
N GLN A 227 -15.74 -7.44 2.98
CA GLN A 227 -15.62 -7.92 1.60
C GLN A 227 -16.03 -9.39 1.55
N HIS A 228 -16.76 -9.80 0.50
CA HIS A 228 -17.22 -11.16 0.29
C HIS A 228 -16.69 -11.68 -1.04
N GLY A 229 -16.03 -12.84 -0.96
CA GLY A 229 -15.43 -13.51 -2.09
C GLY A 229 -14.19 -12.82 -2.66
N TYR A 230 -13.36 -13.59 -3.28
CA TYR A 230 -12.15 -13.13 -3.97
C TYR A 230 -12.31 -13.38 -5.47
N PRO A 231 -12.12 -12.38 -6.35
CA PRO A 231 -12.36 -12.51 -7.76
C PRO A 231 -11.17 -13.17 -8.51
N TYR A 232 -10.75 -14.34 -8.02
CA TYR A 232 -9.68 -15.12 -8.65
C TYR A 232 -10.28 -16.11 -9.63
N GLU A 233 -10.06 -15.87 -10.93
CA GLU A 233 -10.47 -16.80 -11.98
C GLU A 233 -9.33 -17.80 -12.27
N SER A 234 -9.67 -19.06 -12.50
CA SER A 234 -8.72 -20.04 -13.00
C SER A 234 -8.21 -19.64 -14.38
N ALA A 235 -6.90 -19.60 -14.57
CA ALA A 235 -6.30 -19.29 -15.87
C ALA A 235 -6.64 -20.34 -16.95
N ALA A 236 -6.95 -21.57 -16.54
CA ALA A 236 -7.30 -22.66 -17.43
C ALA A 236 -8.75 -22.58 -17.94
N THR A 237 -9.69 -22.20 -17.09
CA THR A 237 -11.13 -22.18 -17.43
C THR A 237 -11.66 -20.76 -17.68
N GLY A 238 -10.99 -19.72 -17.17
CA GLY A 238 -11.48 -18.35 -17.23
C GLY A 238 -12.68 -18.08 -16.30
N THR A 239 -12.90 -18.94 -15.31
CA THR A 239 -14.06 -18.89 -14.40
C THR A 239 -13.63 -18.82 -12.94
N ILE A 240 -14.51 -18.28 -12.09
CA ILE A 240 -14.37 -18.28 -10.64
C ILE A 240 -15.27 -19.37 -10.09
N ALA A 241 -14.69 -20.41 -9.47
CA ALA A 241 -15.43 -21.61 -9.09
C ALA A 241 -14.92 -22.24 -7.79
N TYR A 242 -14.87 -21.47 -6.70
CA TYR A 242 -14.55 -22.00 -5.37
C TYR A 242 -15.81 -22.38 -4.60
N ASN A 243 -15.73 -23.41 -3.75
CA ASN A 243 -16.84 -23.97 -2.99
C ASN A 243 -16.93 -23.47 -1.56
N ASP A 244 -15.82 -23.08 -0.95
CA ASP A 244 -15.80 -22.67 0.44
C ASP A 244 -16.06 -21.16 0.64
N THR A 245 -16.38 -20.77 1.88
CA THR A 245 -16.68 -19.39 2.21
C THR A 245 -15.43 -18.53 2.23
N CYS A 246 -15.41 -17.46 1.42
CA CYS A 246 -14.36 -16.47 1.39
C CYS A 246 -14.88 -15.12 1.86
N PHE A 247 -14.18 -14.50 2.82
CA PHE A 247 -14.51 -13.15 3.26
C PHE A 247 -13.30 -12.43 3.86
N TYR A 248 -13.42 -11.11 3.94
CA TYR A 248 -12.55 -10.26 4.73
C TYR A 248 -13.37 -9.24 5.53
N ARG A 249 -13.05 -9.07 6.81
CA ARG A 249 -13.69 -8.08 7.71
C ARG A 249 -12.60 -7.36 8.47
N ARG A 250 -12.75 -6.04 8.65
CA ARG A 250 -11.76 -5.24 9.37
C ARG A 250 -12.42 -4.09 10.11
N LEU A 251 -11.99 -3.87 11.36
CA LEU A 251 -12.21 -2.66 12.12
C LEU A 251 -10.85 -2.01 12.39
N THR A 252 -10.73 -0.72 12.11
CA THR A 252 -9.56 0.09 12.44
C THR A 252 -9.95 1.29 13.27
N VAL A 253 -9.10 1.62 14.24
CA VAL A 253 -9.18 2.86 15.01
C VAL A 253 -7.79 3.50 14.98
N THR A 254 -7.72 4.76 14.62
CA THR A 254 -6.49 5.54 14.66
C THR A 254 -6.76 6.86 15.34
N ASP A 255 -5.98 7.20 16.33
CA ASP A 255 -5.98 8.50 16.98
C ASP A 255 -4.58 9.11 16.90
N GLY A 256 -4.50 10.34 16.41
CA GLY A 256 -3.27 11.09 16.24
C GLY A 256 -3.34 12.45 16.91
N LEU A 257 -2.35 12.73 17.76
CA LEU A 257 -2.19 13.99 18.43
C LEU A 257 -0.90 14.68 17.93
N VAL A 258 -1.04 15.90 17.45
CA VAL A 258 0.06 16.73 16.94
C VAL A 258 0.10 18.03 17.73
N ALA A 259 1.19 18.31 18.41
CA ALA A 259 1.46 19.58 19.06
C ALA A 259 2.59 20.31 18.33
N LYS A 260 2.38 21.58 17.98
CA LYS A 260 3.37 22.46 17.33
C LYS A 260 3.58 23.67 18.21
N ILE A 261 4.83 23.94 18.56
CA ILE A 261 5.23 25.04 19.45
C ILE A 261 6.29 25.86 18.74
N HIS A 262 6.02 27.15 18.57
CA HIS A 262 6.96 28.11 17.99
C HIS A 262 7.78 28.75 19.10
N LEU A 263 9.08 28.49 19.13
CA LEU A 263 10.04 28.97 20.14
C LEU A 263 11.07 29.89 19.50
N GLY A 264 10.66 31.12 19.14
CA GLY A 264 11.53 32.08 18.48
C GLY A 264 12.03 31.54 17.12
N ASN A 265 13.29 31.15 17.02
CA ASN A 265 13.91 30.65 15.78
C ASN A 265 13.78 29.16 15.58
N VAL A 266 13.07 28.44 16.45
CA VAL A 266 12.92 26.99 16.42
C VAL A 266 11.44 26.64 16.50
N ASP A 267 11.00 25.73 15.64
CA ASP A 267 9.72 25.04 15.77
C ASP A 267 9.95 23.67 16.42
N LEU A 268 9.24 23.42 17.51
CA LEU A 268 9.17 22.12 18.13
C LEU A 268 7.83 21.47 17.79
N SER A 269 7.85 20.22 17.34
CA SER A 269 6.65 19.45 17.08
C SER A 269 6.72 18.09 17.79
N ALA A 270 5.61 17.69 18.42
CA ALA A 270 5.43 16.37 18.99
C ALA A 270 4.24 15.70 18.30
N ILE A 271 4.44 14.51 17.78
CA ILE A 271 3.44 13.72 17.08
C ILE A 271 3.32 12.39 17.82
N SER A 272 2.14 12.06 18.31
CA SER A 272 1.88 10.79 18.99
C SER A 272 0.66 10.11 18.37
N SER A 273 0.66 8.79 18.27
CA SER A 273 -0.51 8.07 17.78
C SER A 273 -0.77 6.78 18.53
N PHE A 274 -2.05 6.44 18.59
CA PHE A 274 -2.56 5.13 18.92
C PHE A 274 -3.24 4.55 17.67
N GLN A 275 -2.96 3.27 17.35
CA GLN A 275 -3.57 2.57 16.23
C GLN A 275 -4.03 1.19 16.70
N TYR A 276 -5.24 0.82 16.31
CA TYR A 276 -5.82 -0.49 16.55
C TYR A 276 -6.35 -1.07 15.25
N ILE A 277 -6.05 -2.34 15.01
CA ILE A 277 -6.62 -3.10 13.91
C ILE A 277 -7.16 -4.43 14.44
N ASN A 278 -8.37 -4.76 14.02
CA ASN A 278 -8.97 -6.07 14.21
C ASN A 278 -9.45 -6.54 12.85
N ASP A 279 -8.82 -7.56 12.31
CA ASP A 279 -9.20 -8.12 11.02
C ASP A 279 -9.35 -9.63 11.06
N ASN A 280 -10.19 -10.13 10.14
CA ASN A 280 -10.43 -11.54 9.93
C ASN A 280 -10.56 -11.80 8.42
N MET A 281 -9.68 -12.65 7.92
CA MET A 281 -9.68 -13.13 6.55
C MET A 281 -9.91 -14.64 6.57
N THR A 282 -10.84 -15.13 5.75
CA THR A 282 -11.02 -16.56 5.47
C THR A 282 -10.99 -16.77 3.97
N LEU A 283 -10.21 -17.75 3.54
CA LEU A 283 -9.99 -18.11 2.14
C LEU A 283 -10.27 -19.59 1.93
N ASP A 284 -10.92 -19.89 0.83
CA ASP A 284 -10.76 -21.12 0.10
C ASP A 284 -9.39 -21.07 -0.58
N GLN A 285 -8.43 -21.82 -0.11
CA GLN A 285 -7.04 -21.64 -0.51
C GLN A 285 -6.69 -22.30 -1.85
N ASP A 286 -7.50 -23.24 -2.33
CA ASP A 286 -7.32 -23.84 -3.65
C ASP A 286 -8.07 -23.09 -4.76
N PHE A 287 -9.07 -22.28 -4.42
CA PHE A 287 -9.93 -21.51 -5.35
C PHE A 287 -10.61 -22.37 -6.43
N LEU A 288 -10.82 -23.65 -6.14
CA LEU A 288 -11.44 -24.66 -7.01
C LEU A 288 -12.74 -25.19 -6.37
N PRO A 289 -13.60 -25.89 -7.11
CA PRO A 289 -14.76 -26.58 -6.54
C PRO A 289 -14.38 -27.92 -5.90
N LEU A 290 -13.31 -27.94 -5.11
CA LEU A 290 -12.73 -29.12 -4.47
C LEU A 290 -12.50 -28.87 -2.98
N ASP A 291 -12.67 -29.90 -2.17
CA ASP A 291 -12.46 -29.82 -0.71
C ASP A 291 -10.98 -30.01 -0.33
N TYR A 292 -10.13 -29.01 -0.65
CA TYR A 292 -8.73 -29.06 -0.25
C TYR A 292 -8.50 -28.55 1.15
N PHE A 293 -8.52 -27.24 1.34
CA PHE A 293 -8.40 -26.64 2.66
C PHE A 293 -8.79 -25.17 2.70
N THR A 294 -9.24 -24.74 3.85
CA THR A 294 -9.49 -23.34 4.17
C THR A 294 -8.41 -22.79 5.11
N LEU A 295 -8.05 -21.53 4.90
CA LEU A 295 -7.16 -20.76 5.75
C LEU A 295 -7.93 -19.59 6.38
N THR A 296 -7.84 -19.44 7.69
CA THR A 296 -8.31 -18.23 8.39
C THR A 296 -7.09 -17.49 8.97
N GLN A 297 -7.15 -16.16 8.94
CA GLN A 297 -6.23 -15.29 9.66
C GLN A 297 -7.08 -14.25 10.41
N ALA A 298 -7.15 -14.38 11.72
CA ALA A 298 -7.82 -13.44 12.62
C ALA A 298 -6.77 -12.71 13.44
N ARG A 299 -6.70 -11.39 13.36
CA ARG A 299 -5.64 -10.59 13.97
C ARG A 299 -6.20 -9.44 14.78
N HIS A 300 -5.59 -9.22 15.94
CA HIS A 300 -5.74 -8.01 16.75
C HIS A 300 -4.37 -7.37 16.95
N GLU A 301 -4.22 -6.12 16.57
CA GLU A 301 -2.94 -5.41 16.69
C GLU A 301 -3.14 -4.04 17.31
N TYR A 302 -2.22 -3.70 18.21
CA TYR A 302 -2.09 -2.37 18.80
C TYR A 302 -0.73 -1.78 18.43
N ALA A 303 -0.71 -0.50 18.05
CA ALA A 303 0.51 0.23 17.81
C ALA A 303 0.47 1.62 18.45
N PHE A 304 1.60 2.02 19.00
CA PHE A 304 1.84 3.37 19.53
C PHE A 304 3.07 3.93 18.84
N THR A 305 3.01 5.19 18.44
CA THR A 305 4.15 5.91 17.88
C THR A 305 4.29 7.26 18.57
N THR A 306 5.54 7.71 18.68
CA THR A 306 5.84 9.09 19.06
C THR A 306 7.01 9.60 18.25
N ASP A 307 6.97 10.86 17.86
CA ASP A 307 7.99 11.54 17.08
C ASP A 307 8.12 12.98 17.58
N VAL A 308 9.31 13.35 18.03
CA VAL A 308 9.61 14.70 18.49
C VAL A 308 10.61 15.33 17.52
N VAL A 309 10.24 16.45 16.95
CA VAL A 309 10.98 17.13 15.88
C VAL A 309 11.25 18.57 16.28
N ALA A 310 12.51 18.96 16.27
CA ALA A 310 12.92 20.35 16.38
C ALA A 310 13.54 20.80 15.04
N ARG A 311 13.19 21.99 14.57
CA ARG A 311 13.74 22.54 13.33
C ARG A 311 13.94 24.04 13.39
N SER A 312 14.89 24.55 12.62
CA SER A 312 14.99 25.99 12.37
C SER A 312 13.78 26.46 11.56
N ASN A 313 13.21 27.60 11.92
CA ASN A 313 12.05 28.17 11.22
C ASN A 313 12.36 29.52 10.52
N VAL A 314 13.59 29.97 10.61
CA VAL A 314 14.07 31.20 9.97
C VAL A 314 14.88 30.79 8.73
N LYS A 315 14.57 31.41 7.58
CA LYS A 315 15.42 31.25 6.39
C LYS A 315 16.78 31.87 6.66
N SER A 316 17.79 31.04 6.78
CA SER A 316 19.15 31.42 7.01
C SER A 316 20.12 30.68 6.08
N ARG A 317 21.40 31.03 6.12
CA ARG A 317 22.42 30.32 5.39
C ARG A 317 22.50 28.81 5.83
N TYR A 318 22.24 28.59 7.12
CA TYR A 318 22.22 27.24 7.69
C TYR A 318 20.85 26.94 8.31
N ASN A 319 20.20 25.91 7.81
CA ASN A 319 18.95 25.38 8.36
C ASN A 319 19.18 23.95 8.83
N TRP A 320 18.42 23.53 9.81
CA TRP A 320 18.55 22.19 10.37
C TRP A 320 17.21 21.64 10.86
N LEU A 321 17.15 20.33 10.91
CA LEU A 321 16.09 19.55 11.52
C LEU A 321 16.75 18.42 12.31
N ALA A 322 16.27 18.16 13.54
CA ALA A 322 16.66 17.01 14.36
C ALA A 322 15.43 16.40 14.98
N GLY A 323 15.42 15.08 15.16
CA GLY A 323 14.29 14.43 15.78
C GLY A 323 14.62 13.05 16.37
N ALA A 324 13.66 12.59 17.19
CA ALA A 324 13.68 11.31 17.82
C ALA A 324 12.32 10.62 17.62
N PHE A 325 12.33 9.38 17.12
CA PHE A 325 11.14 8.59 16.87
C PHE A 325 11.17 7.30 17.67
N GLY A 326 10.02 6.89 18.20
CA GLY A 326 9.85 5.62 18.85
C GLY A 326 8.53 4.97 18.47
N PHE A 327 8.50 3.63 18.42
CA PHE A 327 7.27 2.89 18.22
C PHE A 327 7.24 1.61 19.05
N PHE A 328 6.04 1.19 19.36
CA PHE A 328 5.71 -0.11 19.93
C PHE A 328 4.52 -0.70 19.17
N ARG A 329 4.62 -1.96 18.76
CA ARG A 329 3.54 -2.71 18.11
C ARG A 329 3.41 -4.09 18.76
N ARG A 330 2.18 -4.54 18.96
CA ARG A 330 1.88 -5.89 19.43
C ARG A 330 0.69 -6.46 18.67
N GLY A 331 0.95 -7.49 17.88
CA GLY A 331 -0.07 -8.25 17.17
C GLY A 331 -0.30 -9.62 17.84
N ASN A 332 -1.57 -10.00 17.97
CA ASN A 332 -1.98 -11.38 18.24
C ASN A 332 -2.70 -11.87 16.98
N MET A 333 -2.39 -13.07 16.51
CA MET A 333 -3.00 -13.64 15.33
C MET A 333 -3.33 -15.11 15.56
N ASP A 334 -4.56 -15.51 15.26
CA ASP A 334 -4.98 -16.90 15.15
C ASP A 334 -5.10 -17.26 13.66
N ALA A 335 -4.45 -18.33 13.24
CA ALA A 335 -4.37 -18.73 11.85
C ALA A 335 -4.63 -20.24 11.68
N PRO A 336 -5.84 -20.73 11.98
CA PRO A 336 -6.19 -22.11 11.75
C PRO A 336 -6.24 -22.44 10.26
N VAL A 337 -5.76 -23.66 9.92
CA VAL A 337 -5.89 -24.29 8.61
C VAL A 337 -6.71 -25.55 8.78
N THR A 338 -7.77 -25.70 8.00
CA THR A 338 -8.57 -26.92 7.99
C THR A 338 -8.39 -27.64 6.66
N PHE A 339 -7.71 -28.76 6.66
CA PHE A 339 -7.65 -29.67 5.52
C PHE A 339 -8.90 -30.54 5.49
N PHE A 340 -9.51 -30.65 4.34
CA PHE A 340 -10.64 -31.54 4.08
C PHE A 340 -10.17 -32.83 3.40
N ASN A 341 -11.09 -33.74 3.13
CA ASN A 341 -10.77 -35.08 2.66
C ASN A 341 -9.89 -35.11 1.40
N HIS A 342 -10.21 -34.31 0.39
CA HIS A 342 -9.42 -34.23 -0.83
C HIS A 342 -8.01 -33.68 -0.59
N GLY A 343 -7.91 -32.64 0.26
CA GLY A 343 -6.62 -32.06 0.67
C GLY A 343 -5.77 -33.03 1.49
N LEU A 344 -6.36 -33.77 2.42
CA LEU A 344 -5.65 -34.83 3.18
C LEU A 344 -5.07 -35.88 2.25
N THR A 345 -5.89 -36.41 1.35
CA THR A 345 -5.45 -37.42 0.40
C THR A 345 -4.36 -36.90 -0.54
N THR A 346 -4.56 -35.74 -1.16
CA THR A 346 -3.65 -35.21 -2.19
C THR A 346 -2.35 -34.67 -1.63
N LEU A 347 -2.41 -33.91 -0.52
CA LEU A 347 -1.26 -33.17 0.00
C LEU A 347 -0.48 -33.94 1.08
N ILE A 348 -1.12 -34.88 1.77
CA ILE A 348 -0.50 -35.62 2.87
C ILE A 348 -0.36 -37.12 2.56
N GLU A 349 -1.48 -37.82 2.35
CA GLU A 349 -1.45 -39.28 2.17
C GLU A 349 -0.66 -39.72 0.92
N ASN A 350 -0.95 -39.13 -0.24
CA ASN A 350 -0.26 -39.50 -1.49
C ASN A 350 1.26 -39.25 -1.41
N ASN A 351 1.70 -38.18 -0.75
CA ASN A 351 3.11 -37.92 -0.55
C ASN A 351 3.78 -38.91 0.39
N ALA A 352 3.11 -39.34 1.46
CA ALA A 352 3.59 -40.37 2.38
C ALA A 352 3.58 -41.75 1.71
N ASN A 353 2.51 -42.07 1.01
CA ASN A 353 2.30 -43.38 0.35
C ASN A 353 3.26 -43.59 -0.84
N ALA A 354 3.67 -42.54 -1.53
CA ALA A 354 4.71 -42.60 -2.54
C ALA A 354 6.06 -43.11 -2.02
N MET A 355 6.32 -42.93 -0.74
CA MET A 355 7.55 -43.37 -0.08
C MET A 355 7.44 -44.79 0.51
N SER A 356 6.23 -45.28 0.75
CA SER A 356 5.94 -46.60 1.28
C SER A 356 4.68 -47.20 0.61
N PRO A 357 4.77 -47.56 -0.68
CA PRO A 357 3.59 -48.01 -1.45
C PRO A 357 2.96 -49.31 -0.94
N ASP A 358 3.75 -50.17 -0.33
CA ASP A 358 3.28 -51.46 0.21
C ASP A 358 2.53 -51.29 1.56
N TYR A 359 2.76 -50.18 2.24
CA TYR A 359 2.16 -49.85 3.54
C TYR A 359 1.54 -48.45 3.52
N PRO A 360 0.50 -48.20 2.71
CA PRO A 360 -0.11 -46.92 2.58
C PRO A 360 -0.81 -46.50 3.87
N ILE A 361 -0.76 -45.20 4.15
CA ILE A 361 -1.51 -44.58 5.25
C ILE A 361 -2.83 -44.02 4.73
N ARG A 362 -3.83 -44.00 5.61
CA ARG A 362 -5.10 -43.28 5.42
C ARG A 362 -5.45 -42.54 6.70
N TRP A 363 -5.90 -41.29 6.55
CA TRP A 363 -6.41 -40.52 7.67
C TRP A 363 -7.74 -41.07 8.16
N ASP A 364 -7.93 -41.25 9.47
CA ASP A 364 -9.17 -41.85 10.01
C ASP A 364 -10.31 -40.82 10.02
N GLN A 365 -10.00 -39.52 10.08
CA GLN A 365 -10.94 -38.41 10.02
C GLN A 365 -11.01 -37.84 8.61
N ARG A 366 -12.19 -37.30 8.22
CA ARG A 366 -12.38 -36.60 6.93
C ARG A 366 -11.84 -35.18 6.88
N SER A 367 -11.37 -34.67 8.00
CA SER A 367 -10.75 -33.35 8.08
C SER A 367 -9.68 -33.33 9.17
N LEU A 368 -8.66 -32.51 8.96
CA LEU A 368 -7.59 -32.23 9.91
C LEU A 368 -7.53 -30.72 10.15
N ARG A 369 -7.74 -30.29 11.38
CA ARG A 369 -7.61 -28.90 11.75
C ARG A 369 -6.29 -28.68 12.48
N LEU A 370 -5.48 -27.78 11.93
CA LEU A 370 -4.26 -27.26 12.52
C LEU A 370 -4.54 -25.88 13.11
N GLU A 371 -4.46 -25.77 14.44
CA GLU A 371 -4.58 -24.51 15.14
C GLU A 371 -3.20 -23.87 15.24
N SER A 372 -3.09 -22.60 14.86
CA SER A 372 -1.86 -21.83 15.04
C SER A 372 -2.19 -20.46 15.63
N SER A 373 -1.46 -20.08 16.66
CA SER A 373 -1.56 -18.77 17.29
C SER A 373 -0.19 -18.11 17.39
N PHE A 374 -0.17 -16.79 17.21
CA PHE A 374 1.05 -16.00 17.15
C PHE A 374 0.93 -14.75 18.01
N LEU A 375 1.99 -14.43 18.74
CA LEU A 375 2.20 -13.15 19.40
C LEU A 375 3.43 -12.47 18.77
N LEU A 376 3.23 -11.29 18.21
CA LEU A 376 4.18 -10.56 17.37
C LEU A 376 4.51 -9.17 17.96
N PRO A 377 5.33 -9.09 19.02
CA PRO A 377 5.81 -7.81 19.54
C PRO A 377 6.94 -7.25 18.66
N SER A 378 6.88 -5.96 18.39
CA SER A 378 7.92 -5.21 17.67
C SER A 378 8.03 -3.81 18.27
N TYR A 379 9.25 -3.32 18.47
CA TYR A 379 9.51 -1.98 18.97
C TYR A 379 10.85 -1.46 18.47
N GLY A 380 10.99 -0.15 18.44
CA GLY A 380 12.23 0.46 17.99
C GLY A 380 12.32 1.93 18.34
N VAL A 381 13.54 2.44 18.25
CA VAL A 381 13.87 3.84 18.45
C VAL A 381 14.79 4.33 17.34
N SER A 382 14.70 5.62 17.06
CA SER A 382 15.47 6.25 16.00
C SER A 382 15.89 7.66 16.40
N LEU A 383 17.08 8.05 15.96
CA LEU A 383 17.57 9.42 16.04
C LEU A 383 17.92 9.88 14.62
N TYR A 384 17.54 11.09 14.26
CA TYR A 384 17.80 11.62 12.93
C TYR A 384 18.10 13.11 12.92
N HIS A 385 18.91 13.50 11.95
CA HIS A 385 19.29 14.89 11.72
C HIS A 385 19.43 15.17 10.23
N GLU A 386 19.01 16.36 9.81
CA GLU A 386 19.24 16.89 8.47
C GLU A 386 19.74 18.33 8.59
N SER A 387 20.85 18.61 7.93
CA SER A 387 21.46 19.92 7.80
C SER A 387 21.35 20.41 6.37
N GLN A 388 20.99 21.67 6.17
CA GLN A 388 20.91 22.33 4.88
C GLN A 388 21.75 23.62 4.90
N LEU A 389 22.71 23.73 3.98
CA LEU A 389 23.56 24.90 3.79
C LEU A 389 23.22 25.58 2.45
N ASN A 390 22.76 26.82 2.53
CA ASN A 390 22.45 27.67 1.39
C ASN A 390 23.67 28.55 1.06
N ALA A 391 24.24 28.39 -0.14
CA ALA A 391 25.42 29.11 -0.62
C ALA A 391 25.13 29.72 -2.00
N GLY A 392 24.64 30.96 -2.02
CA GLY A 392 24.12 31.58 -3.24
C GLY A 392 22.90 30.80 -3.77
N ASP A 393 22.97 30.38 -5.03
CA ASP A 393 21.93 29.59 -5.67
C ASP A 393 22.04 28.09 -5.37
N PHE A 394 23.12 27.65 -4.72
CA PHE A 394 23.30 26.24 -4.33
C PHE A 394 22.73 25.98 -2.93
N THR A 395 22.13 24.82 -2.79
CA THR A 395 21.72 24.24 -1.52
C THR A 395 22.33 22.86 -1.36
N LEU A 396 23.08 22.66 -0.28
CA LEU A 396 23.67 21.39 0.10
C LEU A 396 22.89 20.81 1.26
N THR A 397 22.42 19.55 1.14
CA THR A 397 21.69 18.83 2.19
C THR A 397 22.48 17.60 2.63
N LEU A 398 22.66 17.47 3.96
CA LEU A 398 23.28 16.32 4.61
C LEU A 398 22.30 15.73 5.61
N GLY A 399 21.94 14.48 5.45
CA GLY A 399 21.05 13.75 6.36
C GLY A 399 21.73 12.52 6.96
N LEU A 400 21.44 12.25 8.21
CA LEU A 400 21.87 11.04 8.90
C LEU A 400 20.75 10.55 9.83
N ARG A 401 20.46 9.26 9.78
CA ARG A 401 19.53 8.59 10.69
C ARG A 401 20.15 7.30 11.21
N TRP A 402 19.94 7.04 12.49
CA TRP A 402 20.18 5.76 13.14
C TRP A 402 18.88 5.17 13.61
N ASP A 403 18.60 3.93 13.22
CA ASP A 403 17.46 3.13 13.64
C ASP A 403 17.92 1.87 14.38
N TRP A 404 17.31 1.61 15.52
CA TRP A 404 17.39 0.33 16.22
C TRP A 404 15.98 -0.26 16.33
N GLU A 405 15.85 -1.55 16.00
CA GLU A 405 14.56 -2.25 16.02
C GLU A 405 14.74 -3.67 16.59
N HIS A 406 13.74 -4.10 17.37
CA HIS A 406 13.63 -5.46 17.89
C HIS A 406 12.28 -6.06 17.46
N ASN A 407 12.35 -7.27 16.85
CA ASN A 407 11.19 -8.05 16.44
C ASN A 407 11.23 -9.41 17.10
N ALA A 408 10.09 -9.89 17.59
CA ALA A 408 9.97 -11.23 18.14
C ALA A 408 8.67 -11.89 17.68
N ILE A 409 8.66 -13.21 17.70
CA ILE A 409 7.48 -14.05 17.50
C ILE A 409 7.44 -15.11 18.59
N ARG A 410 6.27 -15.30 19.18
CA ARG A 410 5.96 -16.51 19.96
C ARG A 410 4.84 -17.21 19.22
N TYR A 411 5.00 -18.51 19.05
CA TYR A 411 4.01 -19.30 18.34
C TYR A 411 3.61 -20.54 19.11
N HIS A 412 2.39 -20.99 18.89
CA HIS A 412 1.88 -22.26 19.35
C HIS A 412 1.01 -22.83 18.24
N SER A 413 1.43 -23.99 17.72
CA SER A 413 0.68 -24.73 16.71
C SER A 413 0.37 -26.12 17.26
N TYR A 414 -0.89 -26.53 17.22
CA TYR A 414 -1.31 -27.82 17.72
C TYR A 414 -2.34 -28.48 16.81
N SER A 415 -2.32 -29.80 16.79
CA SER A 415 -3.32 -30.65 16.13
C SER A 415 -3.32 -32.00 16.77
N ALA A 416 -4.48 -32.65 16.81
CA ALA A 416 -4.63 -34.02 17.24
C ALA A 416 -5.50 -34.79 16.23
N SER A 417 -4.97 -35.90 15.72
CA SER A 417 -5.66 -36.73 14.73
C SER A 417 -5.12 -38.16 14.80
N THR A 418 -5.72 -39.06 14.04
CA THR A 418 -5.23 -40.43 13.88
C THR A 418 -5.20 -40.84 12.42
N TYR A 419 -4.32 -41.77 12.10
CA TYR A 419 -4.26 -42.43 10.82
C TYR A 419 -4.14 -43.98 10.98
N SER A 420 -4.49 -44.69 9.96
CA SER A 420 -4.33 -46.14 9.90
C SER A 420 -3.39 -46.55 8.76
N ILE A 421 -2.60 -47.58 8.98
CA ILE A 421 -1.70 -48.19 7.97
C ILE A 421 -2.36 -49.43 7.44
N TYR A 422 -2.24 -49.66 6.15
CA TYR A 422 -2.75 -50.85 5.46
C TYR A 422 -1.57 -51.61 4.85
N ASP A 423 -1.69 -52.96 4.79
CA ASP A 423 -0.77 -53.84 4.11
C ASP A 423 -1.32 -54.18 2.73
N LEU A 424 -0.56 -53.89 1.68
CA LEU A 424 -0.85 -54.18 0.29
C LEU A 424 0.11 -55.21 -0.33
N THR A 425 0.98 -55.83 0.46
CA THR A 425 2.04 -56.72 -0.05
C THR A 425 1.53 -57.94 -0.81
N ASP A 426 0.32 -58.42 -0.52
CA ASP A 426 -0.35 -59.53 -1.24
C ASP A 426 -1.37 -59.07 -2.28
N GLY A 427 -1.45 -57.75 -2.54
CA GLY A 427 -2.39 -57.15 -3.49
C GLY A 427 -3.82 -57.00 -2.95
N THR A 428 -4.05 -57.31 -1.66
CA THR A 428 -5.31 -57.05 -0.95
C THR A 428 -5.10 -56.07 0.18
N GLU A 429 -5.98 -55.07 0.26
CA GLU A 429 -5.87 -54.04 1.34
C GLU A 429 -6.33 -54.66 2.67
N LYS A 430 -5.41 -54.77 3.63
CA LYS A 430 -5.70 -55.24 4.99
C LYS A 430 -5.21 -54.24 6.03
N PRO A 431 -5.97 -53.99 7.11
CA PRO A 431 -5.48 -53.18 8.20
C PRO A 431 -4.21 -53.77 8.80
N TYR A 432 -3.11 -52.98 8.81
CA TYR A 432 -1.85 -53.35 9.46
C TYR A 432 -1.78 -52.76 10.87
N ALA A 433 -2.08 -51.47 11.01
CA ALA A 433 -2.18 -50.79 12.30
C ALA A 433 -3.25 -49.70 12.19
N SER A 434 -4.10 -49.57 13.20
CA SER A 434 -5.24 -48.64 13.18
C SER A 434 -5.15 -47.59 14.32
N ASN A 435 -5.74 -46.44 14.06
CA ASN A 435 -5.86 -45.35 15.05
C ASN A 435 -4.49 -44.90 15.63
N ILE A 436 -3.46 -44.80 14.79
CA ILE A 436 -2.14 -44.34 15.19
C ILE A 436 -2.23 -42.81 15.42
N PRO A 437 -1.91 -42.30 16.64
CA PRO A 437 -2.07 -40.89 16.91
C PRO A 437 -0.99 -40.05 16.24
N VAL A 438 -1.40 -38.95 15.58
CA VAL A 438 -0.55 -37.87 15.10
C VAL A 438 -0.90 -36.62 15.88
N ASN A 439 -0.12 -36.38 16.93
CA ASN A 439 -0.27 -35.17 17.75
C ASN A 439 0.86 -34.21 17.45
N ILE A 440 0.53 -32.98 17.09
CA ILE A 440 1.44 -31.85 16.93
C ILE A 440 1.17 -30.91 18.11
N ASP A 441 2.22 -30.57 18.84
CA ASP A 441 2.23 -29.48 19.81
C ASP A 441 3.59 -28.80 19.67
N ASP A 442 3.67 -27.85 18.76
CA ASP A 442 4.90 -27.11 18.45
C ASP A 442 4.81 -25.67 19.00
N ARG A 443 5.73 -25.36 19.91
CA ARG A 443 5.78 -24.06 20.57
C ARG A 443 7.19 -23.50 20.47
N GLY A 444 7.26 -22.20 20.19
CA GLY A 444 8.57 -21.56 20.14
C GLY A 444 8.53 -20.07 20.37
N LYS A 445 9.72 -19.54 20.56
CA LYS A 445 9.99 -18.10 20.63
C LYS A 445 11.24 -17.80 19.84
N LEU A 446 11.11 -16.89 18.88
CA LEU A 446 12.21 -16.37 18.08
C LEU A 446 12.29 -14.86 18.28
N SER A 447 13.49 -14.29 18.20
CA SER A 447 13.69 -12.85 18.26
C SER A 447 14.93 -12.43 17.50
N GLN A 448 14.90 -11.21 16.98
CA GLN A 448 16.03 -10.57 16.31
C GLN A 448 16.06 -9.07 16.59
N SER A 449 17.25 -8.51 16.57
CA SER A 449 17.46 -7.06 16.63
C SER A 449 18.42 -6.64 15.54
N PHE A 450 18.21 -5.45 15.01
CA PHE A 450 19.11 -4.89 13.99
C PHE A 450 19.25 -3.39 14.13
N ASN A 451 20.38 -2.90 13.64
CA ASN A 451 20.73 -1.48 13.56
C ASN A 451 20.89 -1.08 12.09
N GLN A 452 20.42 0.12 11.77
CA GLN A 452 20.62 0.70 10.44
C GLN A 452 21.15 2.13 10.58
N LEU A 453 22.20 2.42 9.83
CA LEU A 453 22.69 3.79 9.64
C LEU A 453 22.41 4.21 8.22
N LEU A 454 21.72 5.33 8.07
CA LEU A 454 21.14 5.80 6.82
C LEU A 454 21.66 7.21 6.52
N PRO A 455 22.63 7.36 5.63
CA PRO A 455 23.09 8.65 5.13
C PRO A 455 22.26 9.13 3.94
N LYS A 456 22.13 10.46 3.81
CA LYS A 456 21.67 11.20 2.62
C LYS A 456 22.66 12.31 2.31
N PHE A 457 22.98 12.48 1.05
CA PHE A 457 23.67 13.64 0.51
C PHE A 457 22.90 14.14 -0.70
N SER A 458 22.68 15.46 -0.77
CA SER A 458 22.01 16.09 -1.90
C SER A 458 22.59 17.46 -2.18
N VAL A 459 22.62 17.83 -3.43
CA VAL A 459 22.92 19.18 -3.90
C VAL A 459 21.83 19.63 -4.86
N SER A 460 21.34 20.84 -4.67
CA SER A 460 20.43 21.47 -5.61
C SER A 460 20.91 22.87 -6.02
N TYR A 461 20.59 23.26 -7.23
CA TYR A 461 20.88 24.56 -7.81
C TYR A 461 19.58 25.24 -8.24
N ASN A 462 19.31 26.40 -7.66
CA ASN A 462 18.14 27.22 -7.99
C ASN A 462 18.38 27.98 -9.28
N LEU A 463 17.50 27.78 -10.24
CA LEU A 463 17.59 28.45 -11.54
C LEU A 463 17.19 29.93 -11.43
N PRO A 464 17.78 30.83 -12.25
CA PRO A 464 17.42 32.24 -12.28
C PRO A 464 15.93 32.49 -12.54
N ALA A 465 15.44 33.66 -12.12
CA ALA A 465 14.06 34.11 -12.36
C ALA A 465 12.98 33.15 -11.85
N SER A 466 13.26 32.37 -10.80
CA SER A 466 12.35 31.36 -10.25
C SER A 466 11.90 30.31 -11.28
N ALA A 467 12.73 30.05 -12.29
CA ALA A 467 12.46 29.04 -13.32
C ALA A 467 12.44 27.62 -12.76
N GLY A 468 12.87 27.42 -11.50
CA GLY A 468 12.86 26.13 -10.83
C GLY A 468 14.20 25.78 -10.21
N ASN A 469 14.49 24.49 -10.11
CA ASN A 469 15.77 23.98 -9.62
C ASN A 469 16.16 22.68 -10.31
N VAL A 470 17.44 22.37 -10.27
CA VAL A 470 18.00 21.05 -10.63
C VAL A 470 18.68 20.46 -9.40
N PHE A 471 18.65 19.14 -9.25
CA PHE A 471 19.22 18.48 -8.08
C PHE A 471 19.89 17.15 -8.43
N ALA A 472 20.79 16.73 -7.54
CA ALA A 472 21.37 15.40 -7.53
C ALA A 472 21.43 14.90 -6.08
N SER A 473 21.10 13.63 -5.85
CA SER A 473 21.11 13.04 -4.53
C SER A 473 21.62 11.61 -4.49
N VAL A 474 22.17 11.23 -3.34
CA VAL A 474 22.53 9.85 -3.00
C VAL A 474 21.94 9.55 -1.63
N THR A 475 21.12 8.50 -1.56
CA THR A 475 20.41 8.17 -0.33
C THR A 475 20.40 6.67 -0.10
N LYS A 476 20.69 6.25 1.14
CA LYS A 476 20.51 4.87 1.57
C LYS A 476 19.12 4.67 2.15
N GLY A 477 18.42 3.63 1.67
CA GLY A 477 17.13 3.20 2.18
C GLY A 477 17.20 1.82 2.81
N TYR A 478 16.20 1.48 3.64
CA TYR A 478 16.01 0.12 4.11
C TYR A 478 14.54 -0.21 4.35
N LYS A 479 14.26 -1.51 4.31
CA LYS A 479 13.01 -2.13 4.72
C LYS A 479 13.29 -3.09 5.85
N SER A 480 12.46 -3.07 6.89
CA SER A 480 12.66 -3.83 8.11
C SER A 480 12.69 -5.35 7.88
N GLY A 481 13.42 -6.07 8.71
CA GLY A 481 13.33 -7.52 8.84
C GLY A 481 12.14 -7.95 9.70
N GLY A 482 11.93 -9.25 9.84
CA GLY A 482 10.79 -9.78 10.60
C GLY A 482 10.66 -11.30 10.51
N TYR A 483 9.41 -11.75 10.71
CA TYR A 483 9.00 -13.16 10.63
C TYR A 483 7.75 -13.28 9.78
N ASN A 484 7.79 -14.11 8.74
CA ASN A 484 6.65 -14.34 7.87
C ASN A 484 5.74 -15.45 8.42
N THR A 485 4.64 -15.07 9.06
CA THR A 485 3.66 -16.00 9.62
C THR A 485 2.94 -16.85 8.58
N GLN A 486 2.87 -16.42 7.32
CA GLN A 486 2.26 -17.20 6.23
C GLN A 486 3.06 -18.48 5.91
N MET A 487 4.35 -18.51 6.23
CA MET A 487 5.21 -19.68 6.04
C MET A 487 5.04 -20.74 7.14
N PHE A 488 4.24 -20.52 8.17
CA PHE A 488 3.98 -21.54 9.20
C PHE A 488 3.22 -22.76 8.66
N SER A 489 2.47 -22.64 7.59
CA SER A 489 1.90 -23.79 6.89
C SER A 489 2.99 -24.77 6.40
N ASP A 490 4.11 -24.24 5.92
CA ASP A 490 5.26 -25.03 5.48
C ASP A 490 5.99 -25.67 6.68
N VAL A 491 6.12 -24.94 7.80
CA VAL A 491 6.65 -25.48 9.07
C VAL A 491 5.80 -26.67 9.53
N LEU A 492 4.48 -26.50 9.57
CA LEU A 492 3.55 -27.56 10.02
C LEU A 492 3.56 -28.78 9.12
N GLN A 493 3.63 -28.58 7.80
CA GLN A 493 3.78 -29.70 6.85
C GLN A 493 5.03 -30.51 7.14
N GLN A 494 6.17 -29.86 7.42
CA GLN A 494 7.40 -30.57 7.79
C GLN A 494 7.26 -31.29 9.12
N ARG A 495 6.55 -30.74 10.12
CA ARG A 495 6.28 -31.42 11.40
C ARG A 495 5.44 -32.68 11.20
N ILE A 496 4.39 -32.61 10.35
CA ILE A 496 3.57 -33.79 10.01
C ILE A 496 4.43 -34.87 9.36
N MET A 497 5.21 -34.51 8.35
CA MET A 497 6.08 -35.44 7.64
C MET A 497 7.12 -36.07 8.58
N GLY A 498 7.67 -35.30 9.51
CA GLY A 498 8.57 -35.82 10.56
C GLY A 498 7.88 -36.84 11.47
N LYS A 499 6.60 -36.63 11.85
CA LYS A 499 5.82 -37.59 12.64
C LYS A 499 5.49 -38.88 11.86
N LEU A 500 5.43 -38.81 10.54
CA LEU A 500 5.27 -39.97 9.67
C LEU A 500 6.60 -40.70 9.37
N GLY A 501 7.68 -40.37 10.08
CA GLY A 501 9.00 -41.00 9.93
C GLY A 501 9.89 -40.40 8.86
N LEU A 502 9.50 -39.25 8.28
CA LEU A 502 10.28 -38.51 7.32
C LEU A 502 11.14 -37.47 8.02
N ALA A 503 12.41 -37.35 7.63
CA ALA A 503 13.35 -36.45 8.30
C ALA A 503 12.93 -34.99 8.22
N GLU A 504 12.91 -34.30 9.35
CA GLU A 504 12.73 -32.87 9.44
C GLU A 504 14.03 -32.17 9.05
N ARG A 505 14.02 -31.28 8.04
CA ARG A 505 15.22 -30.68 7.46
C ARG A 505 15.52 -29.28 7.99
N TYR A 506 14.47 -28.53 8.40
CA TYR A 506 14.59 -27.10 8.69
C TYR A 506 13.89 -26.73 10.01
N SER A 507 14.47 -25.78 10.76
CA SER A 507 13.82 -25.20 11.92
C SER A 507 12.76 -24.18 11.52
N ALA A 508 11.86 -23.81 12.43
CA ALA A 508 10.90 -22.75 12.18
C ALA A 508 11.61 -21.42 11.86
N ASP A 509 12.76 -21.14 12.52
CA ASP A 509 13.53 -19.92 12.28
C ASP A 509 14.06 -19.84 10.85
N ASP A 510 14.57 -20.95 10.30
CA ASP A 510 15.08 -21.02 8.93
C ASP A 510 13.98 -20.72 7.88
N ILE A 511 12.73 -21.10 8.17
CA ILE A 511 11.63 -20.96 7.24
C ILE A 511 11.00 -19.57 7.27
N VAL A 512 10.85 -18.97 8.45
CA VAL A 512 10.01 -17.77 8.61
C VAL A 512 10.79 -16.46 8.78
N ARG A 513 12.08 -16.53 9.11
CA ARG A 513 12.91 -15.36 9.43
C ARG A 513 13.42 -14.67 8.17
N TYR A 514 13.43 -13.34 8.17
CA TYR A 514 14.13 -12.52 7.17
C TYR A 514 14.78 -11.30 7.81
N SER A 515 15.93 -10.91 7.28
CA SER A 515 16.73 -9.74 7.70
C SER A 515 16.34 -8.48 6.93
N PRO A 516 16.77 -7.27 7.34
CA PRO A 516 16.50 -6.05 6.61
C PRO A 516 17.05 -6.07 5.19
N GLU A 517 16.24 -5.58 4.25
CA GLU A 517 16.62 -5.30 2.87
C GLU A 517 17.11 -3.84 2.75
N LYS A 518 18.12 -3.57 1.93
CA LYS A 518 18.79 -2.27 1.83
C LYS A 518 18.88 -1.79 0.39
N THR A 519 18.83 -0.47 0.19
CA THR A 519 19.04 0.14 -1.12
C THR A 519 20.02 1.30 -1.06
N TRP A 520 20.73 1.51 -2.19
CA TRP A 520 21.36 2.77 -2.51
C TRP A 520 20.68 3.37 -3.72
N ASN A 521 20.17 4.57 -3.59
CA ASN A 521 19.51 5.33 -4.64
C ASN A 521 20.38 6.51 -5.05
N TYR A 522 20.66 6.61 -6.35
CA TYR A 522 21.31 7.72 -7.00
C TYR A 522 20.29 8.37 -7.92
N GLU A 523 20.07 9.66 -7.76
CA GLU A 523 19.02 10.38 -8.45
C GLU A 523 19.50 11.73 -8.95
N VAL A 524 19.08 12.11 -10.16
CA VAL A 524 19.22 13.46 -10.70
C VAL A 524 17.87 13.91 -11.22
N GLY A 525 17.52 15.18 -11.00
CA GLY A 525 16.22 15.68 -11.42
C GLY A 525 16.19 17.19 -11.60
N ALA A 526 15.06 17.65 -12.13
CA ALA A 526 14.76 19.06 -12.32
C ALA A 526 13.28 19.34 -12.09
N HIS A 527 12.98 20.41 -11.40
CA HIS A 527 11.65 21.00 -11.29
C HIS A 527 11.65 22.35 -12.00
N LEU A 528 10.92 22.46 -13.09
CA LEU A 528 10.95 23.64 -13.95
C LEU A 528 9.58 24.32 -13.98
N ASN A 529 9.59 25.62 -13.86
CA ASN A 529 8.45 26.50 -14.02
C ASN A 529 8.64 27.33 -15.29
N LEU A 530 7.90 26.98 -16.34
CA LEU A 530 8.05 27.58 -17.66
C LEU A 530 6.80 28.42 -17.98
N TRP A 531 6.94 29.37 -18.95
CA TRP A 531 5.85 30.21 -19.43
C TRP A 531 5.08 30.89 -18.28
N GLU A 532 5.78 31.63 -17.43
CA GLU A 532 5.18 32.35 -16.29
C GLU A 532 4.39 31.40 -15.35
N ARG A 533 4.92 30.19 -15.12
CA ARG A 533 4.30 29.11 -14.33
C ARG A 533 3.01 28.53 -14.95
N ARG A 534 2.80 28.70 -16.25
CA ARG A 534 1.70 28.01 -16.96
C ARG A 534 2.03 26.55 -17.28
N LEU A 535 3.33 26.22 -17.33
CA LEU A 535 3.83 24.86 -17.48
C LEU A 535 4.77 24.55 -16.33
N GLN A 536 4.43 23.54 -15.55
CA GLN A 536 5.32 22.88 -14.59
C GLN A 536 5.81 21.58 -15.21
N LEU A 537 7.12 21.36 -15.19
CA LEU A 537 7.75 20.18 -15.73
C LEU A 537 8.72 19.60 -14.70
N ASP A 538 8.48 18.35 -14.30
CA ASP A 538 9.32 17.57 -13.40
C ASP A 538 9.98 16.44 -14.19
N LEU A 539 11.29 16.36 -14.10
CA LEU A 539 12.12 15.36 -14.77
C LEU A 539 12.98 14.67 -13.72
N THR A 540 13.08 13.36 -13.78
CA THR A 540 13.94 12.59 -12.87
C THR A 540 14.52 11.39 -13.57
N ALA A 541 15.79 11.10 -13.33
CA ALA A 541 16.43 9.83 -13.67
C ALA A 541 17.02 9.22 -12.40
N PHE A 542 16.92 7.91 -12.28
CA PHE A 542 17.34 7.20 -11.07
C PHE A 542 18.09 5.90 -11.38
N TRP A 543 18.94 5.53 -10.43
CA TRP A 543 19.63 4.25 -10.37
C TRP A 543 19.56 3.73 -8.94
N ILE A 544 19.03 2.52 -8.75
CA ILE A 544 18.83 1.91 -7.43
C ILE A 544 19.48 0.54 -7.43
N ASP A 545 20.42 0.32 -6.52
CA ASP A 545 20.94 -1.00 -6.20
C ASP A 545 20.29 -1.51 -4.90
N CYS A 546 19.67 -2.69 -4.97
CA CYS A 546 19.02 -3.37 -3.85
C CYS A 546 19.84 -4.58 -3.43
N PHE A 547 20.07 -4.72 -2.13
CA PHE A 547 20.86 -5.76 -1.49
C PHE A 547 20.04 -6.49 -0.44
N ASP A 548 20.36 -7.75 -0.20
CA ASP A 548 19.70 -8.60 0.79
C ASP A 548 18.17 -8.64 0.56
N GLN A 549 17.76 -8.71 -0.73
CA GLN A 549 16.36 -8.63 -1.10
C GLN A 549 15.57 -9.77 -0.47
N GLN A 550 14.43 -9.43 0.14
CA GLN A 550 13.55 -10.37 0.81
C GLN A 550 12.70 -11.09 -0.23
N LEU A 551 13.01 -12.36 -0.45
CA LEU A 551 12.38 -13.22 -1.45
C LEU A 551 11.93 -14.54 -0.83
N THR A 552 10.97 -15.19 -1.49
CA THR A 552 10.57 -16.56 -1.17
C THR A 552 11.40 -17.51 -2.02
N VAL A 553 12.06 -18.48 -1.38
CA VAL A 553 12.88 -19.51 -2.03
C VAL A 553 12.41 -20.91 -1.64
N PHE A 554 12.84 -21.92 -2.39
CA PHE A 554 12.67 -23.32 -2.01
C PHE A 554 13.92 -23.85 -1.33
N PRO A 555 13.80 -24.71 -0.32
CA PRO A 555 14.94 -25.43 0.23
C PRO A 555 15.65 -26.22 -0.87
N GLU A 556 16.99 -26.31 -0.78
CA GLU A 556 17.82 -27.02 -1.76
C GLU A 556 17.34 -28.47 -1.95
N GLY A 557 17.10 -28.85 -3.21
CA GLY A 557 16.59 -30.17 -3.58
C GLY A 557 15.13 -30.47 -3.25
N SER A 558 14.36 -29.45 -2.78
CA SER A 558 12.91 -29.58 -2.50
C SER A 558 12.07 -28.94 -3.61
N VAL A 559 10.95 -29.57 -3.92
CA VAL A 559 9.91 -29.03 -4.82
C VAL A 559 8.72 -28.46 -4.04
N THR A 560 8.70 -28.70 -2.72
CA THR A 560 7.66 -28.29 -1.78
C THR A 560 8.30 -27.64 -0.56
N GLY A 561 7.53 -26.83 0.16
CA GLY A 561 8.01 -26.08 1.32
C GLY A 561 8.79 -24.84 0.88
N ARG A 562 8.22 -23.68 1.12
CA ARG A 562 8.86 -22.37 0.85
C ARG A 562 9.50 -21.84 2.11
N MET A 563 10.51 -21.03 1.96
CA MET A 563 11.15 -20.32 3.07
C MET A 563 11.42 -18.87 2.69
N MET A 564 11.49 -18.02 3.69
CA MET A 564 11.97 -16.65 3.51
C MET A 564 13.48 -16.63 3.45
N ALA A 565 14.03 -15.87 2.53
CA ALA A 565 15.46 -15.64 2.44
C ALA A 565 15.78 -14.21 2.00
N ASN A 566 16.96 -13.74 2.42
CA ASN A 566 17.58 -12.53 1.90
C ASN A 566 18.54 -12.93 0.76
N ALA A 567 17.96 -13.48 -0.31
CA ALA A 567 18.72 -14.27 -1.31
C ALA A 567 19.02 -13.49 -2.59
N GLY A 568 18.50 -12.26 -2.75
CA GLY A 568 18.59 -11.55 -4.01
C GLY A 568 19.34 -10.23 -3.92
N LYS A 569 19.96 -9.86 -5.07
CA LYS A 569 20.36 -8.50 -5.40
C LYS A 569 19.63 -8.08 -6.65
N SER A 570 19.07 -6.89 -6.68
CA SER A 570 18.44 -6.35 -7.88
C SER A 570 18.94 -4.96 -8.17
N ARG A 571 18.76 -4.54 -9.42
CA ARG A 571 19.03 -3.19 -9.89
C ARG A 571 17.83 -2.66 -10.62
N SER A 572 17.48 -1.43 -10.30
CA SER A 572 16.44 -0.69 -11.00
C SER A 572 16.99 0.61 -11.54
N THR A 573 16.78 0.85 -12.82
CA THR A 573 17.13 2.10 -13.51
C THR A 573 15.91 2.63 -14.23
N GLY A 574 15.77 3.95 -14.31
CA GLY A 574 14.62 4.50 -15.02
C GLY A 574 14.60 6.01 -15.10
N ALA A 575 13.54 6.49 -15.72
CA ALA A 575 13.28 7.91 -15.89
C ALA A 575 11.80 8.22 -15.65
N GLU A 576 11.54 9.44 -15.21
CA GLU A 576 10.22 9.96 -14.90
C GLU A 576 10.05 11.34 -15.51
N ILE A 577 8.87 11.61 -16.06
CA ILE A 577 8.48 12.92 -16.52
C ILE A 577 7.05 13.19 -16.04
N SER A 578 6.82 14.38 -15.47
CA SER A 578 5.50 14.90 -15.19
C SER A 578 5.39 16.32 -15.70
N ALA A 579 4.35 16.60 -16.48
CA ALA A 579 4.07 17.93 -16.99
C ALA A 579 2.63 18.33 -16.62
N THR A 580 2.45 19.51 -16.04
CA THR A 580 1.13 20.09 -15.77
C THR A 580 1.08 21.45 -16.46
N ALA A 581 0.08 21.62 -17.35
CA ALA A 581 -0.11 22.83 -18.13
C ALA A 581 -1.46 23.47 -17.88
N ARG A 582 -1.50 24.81 -17.86
CA ARG A 582 -2.70 25.63 -17.93
C ARG A 582 -2.63 26.50 -19.19
N ILE A 583 -3.57 26.28 -20.11
CA ILE A 583 -3.59 26.93 -21.41
C ILE A 583 -4.85 27.77 -21.55
N GLY A 584 -4.68 29.09 -21.62
CA GLY A 584 -5.83 30.01 -21.72
C GLY A 584 -6.76 29.92 -20.52
N ASN A 585 -8.00 30.35 -20.72
CA ASN A 585 -9.02 30.45 -19.68
C ASN A 585 -9.82 29.14 -19.60
N GLY A 586 -9.41 28.20 -18.75
CA GLY A 586 -10.18 27.02 -18.41
C GLY A 586 -9.61 25.67 -18.87
N PHE A 587 -8.60 25.61 -19.74
CA PHE A 587 -7.99 24.33 -20.13
C PHE A 587 -6.81 23.97 -19.22
N THR A 588 -6.84 22.77 -18.66
CA THR A 588 -5.75 22.18 -17.88
C THR A 588 -5.40 20.80 -18.42
N SER A 589 -4.13 20.46 -18.42
CA SER A 589 -3.66 19.13 -18.79
C SER A 589 -2.55 18.66 -17.87
N ARG A 590 -2.54 17.37 -17.56
CA ARG A 590 -1.44 16.69 -16.87
C ARG A 590 -1.01 15.48 -17.69
N VAL A 591 0.29 15.32 -17.84
CA VAL A 591 0.91 14.13 -18.42
C VAL A 591 1.95 13.64 -17.45
N SER A 592 1.90 12.36 -17.10
CA SER A 592 2.93 11.70 -16.28
C SER A 592 3.33 10.40 -16.96
N TYR A 593 4.63 10.19 -17.13
CA TYR A 593 5.18 8.96 -17.69
C TYR A 593 6.37 8.50 -16.87
N GLY A 594 6.40 7.22 -16.56
CA GLY A 594 7.50 6.54 -15.88
C GLY A 594 7.96 5.33 -16.65
N PHE A 595 9.27 5.23 -16.84
CA PHE A 595 9.95 4.04 -17.35
C PHE A 595 10.82 3.43 -16.24
N THR A 596 10.74 2.11 -16.08
CA THR A 596 11.52 1.34 -15.10
C THR A 596 12.06 0.06 -15.73
N HIS A 597 13.36 -0.14 -15.62
CA HIS A 597 14.04 -1.39 -15.93
C HIS A 597 14.62 -1.98 -14.64
N ALA A 598 13.87 -2.90 -14.02
CA ALA A 598 14.23 -3.56 -12.77
C ALA A 598 14.55 -5.04 -13.03
N THR A 599 15.78 -5.48 -12.72
CA THR A 599 16.25 -6.85 -12.97
C THR A 599 17.00 -7.40 -11.77
N PHE A 600 16.91 -8.71 -11.56
CA PHE A 600 17.77 -9.41 -10.62
C PHE A 600 19.22 -9.39 -11.11
N ARG A 601 20.13 -8.99 -10.25
CA ARG A 601 21.57 -9.07 -10.52
C ARG A 601 22.10 -10.44 -10.08
N GLU A 602 21.59 -10.93 -8.97
CA GLU A 602 21.88 -12.24 -8.41
C GLU A 602 20.58 -12.76 -7.75
N PHE A 603 20.05 -13.86 -8.21
CA PHE A 603 18.94 -14.53 -7.55
C PHE A 603 18.88 -16.00 -7.89
N PHE A 604 19.26 -16.84 -6.93
CA PHE A 604 19.08 -18.29 -6.97
C PHE A 604 18.04 -18.69 -5.93
N ASN A 605 16.94 -19.33 -6.35
CA ASN A 605 15.85 -19.71 -5.44
C ASN A 605 16.01 -21.08 -4.80
N GLY A 606 17.21 -21.65 -4.79
CA GLY A 606 17.52 -23.00 -4.33
C GLY A 606 17.39 -24.06 -5.45
N LYS A 607 16.81 -23.72 -6.61
CA LYS A 607 16.58 -24.63 -7.73
C LYS A 607 16.98 -24.03 -9.07
N THR A 608 16.66 -22.77 -9.30
CA THR A 608 16.83 -22.08 -10.59
C THR A 608 17.49 -20.73 -10.35
N ASP A 609 18.42 -20.36 -11.24
CA ASP A 609 19.01 -19.02 -11.28
C ASP A 609 18.15 -18.11 -12.16
N PHE A 610 17.66 -17.03 -11.55
CA PHE A 610 16.86 -15.99 -12.20
C PHE A 610 17.66 -14.70 -12.46
N SER A 611 18.98 -14.72 -12.32
CA SER A 611 19.83 -13.57 -12.64
C SER A 611 19.57 -13.05 -14.05
N GLY A 612 19.44 -11.72 -14.19
CA GLY A 612 19.09 -11.05 -15.45
C GLY A 612 17.60 -11.00 -15.77
N LYS A 613 16.73 -11.72 -15.04
CA LYS A 613 15.27 -11.65 -15.20
C LYS A 613 14.70 -10.39 -14.56
N HIS A 614 13.58 -9.91 -15.10
CA HIS A 614 12.85 -8.79 -14.52
C HIS A 614 12.25 -9.14 -13.16
N VAL A 615 12.24 -8.15 -12.26
CA VAL A 615 11.57 -8.25 -10.96
C VAL A 615 10.05 -8.37 -11.19
N PRO A 616 9.39 -9.41 -10.67
CA PRO A 616 7.96 -9.61 -10.84
C PRO A 616 7.09 -8.51 -10.23
N TYR A 617 5.86 -8.35 -10.75
CA TYR A 617 4.82 -7.43 -10.30
C TYR A 617 5.12 -5.94 -10.47
N ALA A 618 6.34 -5.56 -10.81
CA ALA A 618 6.73 -4.18 -11.06
C ALA A 618 6.47 -3.82 -12.54
N PRO A 619 5.64 -2.81 -12.84
CA PRO A 619 5.41 -2.39 -14.21
C PRO A 619 6.66 -1.73 -14.81
N SER A 620 6.96 -2.05 -16.06
CA SER A 620 8.05 -1.40 -16.81
C SER A 620 7.68 0.01 -17.25
N ASN A 621 6.40 0.30 -17.43
CA ASN A 621 5.91 1.61 -17.84
C ASN A 621 4.64 1.97 -17.08
N THR A 622 4.52 3.23 -16.72
CA THR A 622 3.30 3.86 -16.22
C THR A 622 3.01 5.12 -17.00
N LEU A 623 1.75 5.36 -17.34
CA LEU A 623 1.32 6.52 -18.09
C LEU A 623 0.03 7.07 -17.51
N PHE A 624 -0.04 8.38 -17.31
CA PHE A 624 -1.26 9.11 -17.03
C PHE A 624 -1.34 10.34 -17.92
N ILE A 625 -2.45 10.50 -18.61
CA ILE A 625 -2.76 11.69 -19.38
C ILE A 625 -4.15 12.16 -18.98
N ASN A 626 -4.25 13.44 -18.69
CA ASN A 626 -5.51 14.11 -18.37
C ASN A 626 -5.63 15.41 -19.17
N ALA A 627 -6.81 15.67 -19.66
CA ALA A 627 -7.20 16.95 -20.25
C ALA A 627 -8.57 17.35 -19.69
N ALA A 628 -8.65 18.53 -19.12
CA ALA A 628 -9.87 19.07 -18.55
C ALA A 628 -10.10 20.50 -19.07
N TYR A 629 -11.37 20.80 -19.36
CA TYR A 629 -11.80 22.12 -19.75
C TYR A 629 -12.99 22.56 -18.89
N GLU A 630 -12.89 23.76 -18.32
CA GLU A 630 -13.97 24.40 -17.58
C GLU A 630 -14.41 25.66 -18.28
N HIS A 631 -15.70 25.75 -18.58
CA HIS A 631 -16.34 26.96 -19.09
C HIS A 631 -17.24 27.56 -18.03
N ARG A 632 -16.99 28.82 -17.67
CA ARG A 632 -17.81 29.59 -16.71
C ARG A 632 -18.75 30.53 -17.47
N PHE A 633 -20.03 30.51 -17.12
CA PHE A 633 -21.06 31.32 -17.73
C PHE A 633 -21.29 32.60 -16.91
N ASN A 634 -21.35 33.71 -17.61
CA ASN A 634 -21.78 34.97 -17.04
C ASN A 634 -23.30 35.13 -17.19
N ARG A 635 -24.05 35.27 -16.07
CA ARG A 635 -25.51 35.50 -16.05
C ARG A 635 -26.33 34.35 -16.67
N SER A 636 -25.96 33.11 -16.50
CA SER A 636 -26.70 31.92 -16.90
C SER A 636 -27.39 31.23 -15.72
N PHE A 637 -28.32 30.34 -15.99
CA PHE A 637 -28.90 29.42 -14.99
C PHE A 637 -27.83 28.48 -14.40
N ILE A 638 -26.82 28.14 -15.20
CA ILE A 638 -25.67 27.32 -14.82
C ILE A 638 -24.46 28.23 -14.63
N ASP A 639 -23.62 27.98 -13.59
CA ASP A 639 -22.44 28.79 -13.30
C ASP A 639 -21.22 28.28 -14.08
N ALA A 640 -21.03 26.96 -14.16
CA ALA A 640 -19.97 26.36 -14.95
C ALA A 640 -20.35 24.99 -15.51
N VAL A 641 -19.67 24.60 -16.58
CA VAL A 641 -19.64 23.23 -17.11
C VAL A 641 -18.19 22.84 -17.29
N SER A 642 -17.82 21.70 -16.74
CA SER A 642 -16.47 21.13 -16.87
C SER A 642 -16.54 19.79 -17.57
N ALA A 643 -15.67 19.57 -18.53
CA ALA A 643 -15.46 18.27 -19.18
C ALA A 643 -14.05 17.77 -18.90
N ASN A 644 -13.92 16.50 -18.60
CA ASN A 644 -12.67 15.85 -18.26
C ASN A 644 -12.53 14.52 -19.01
N ILE A 645 -11.35 14.28 -19.55
CA ILE A 645 -10.98 13.01 -20.15
C ILE A 645 -9.60 12.60 -19.61
N SER A 646 -9.46 11.37 -19.20
CA SER A 646 -8.18 10.85 -18.75
C SER A 646 -7.92 9.45 -19.26
N THR A 647 -6.65 9.11 -19.42
CA THR A 647 -6.20 7.75 -19.70
C THR A 647 -5.10 7.36 -18.74
N ARG A 648 -5.18 6.10 -18.29
CA ARG A 648 -4.20 5.47 -17.39
C ARG A 648 -3.63 4.27 -18.08
N GLY A 649 -2.32 4.19 -18.20
CA GLY A 649 -1.61 3.10 -18.84
C GLY A 649 -0.63 2.43 -17.87
N VAL A 650 -0.61 1.10 -17.83
CA VAL A 650 0.27 0.31 -16.98
C VAL A 650 0.78 -0.90 -17.75
N GLY A 651 2.00 -1.28 -17.52
CA GLY A 651 2.61 -2.50 -18.04
C GLY A 651 3.93 -2.17 -18.73
N LYS A 652 4.62 -3.10 -19.29
CA LYS A 652 4.56 -4.55 -19.21
C LYS A 652 4.81 -5.00 -17.76
N ILE A 653 4.06 -5.99 -17.26
CA ILE A 653 4.27 -6.59 -15.93
C ILE A 653 4.58 -8.07 -16.12
N TYR A 654 5.66 -8.57 -15.55
CA TYR A 654 5.92 -10.00 -15.41
C TYR A 654 5.36 -10.48 -14.07
N TRP A 655 4.72 -11.66 -14.07
CA TRP A 655 4.06 -12.19 -12.89
C TRP A 655 4.87 -13.26 -12.15
N ASP A 656 5.89 -13.81 -12.80
CA ASP A 656 6.75 -14.85 -12.26
C ASP A 656 8.24 -14.49 -12.41
N GLU A 657 9.08 -15.10 -11.62
CA GLU A 657 10.53 -14.86 -11.60
C GLU A 657 11.21 -15.32 -12.90
N ALA A 658 10.64 -16.32 -13.59
CA ALA A 658 11.12 -16.81 -14.88
C ALA A 658 10.76 -15.88 -16.05
N ASN A 659 9.84 -14.92 -15.83
CA ASN A 659 9.29 -14.01 -16.83
C ASN A 659 8.53 -14.74 -17.95
N THR A 660 7.85 -15.83 -17.61
CA THR A 660 7.07 -16.65 -18.56
C THR A 660 5.63 -16.19 -18.67
N VAL A 661 5.09 -15.55 -17.64
CA VAL A 661 3.73 -15.03 -17.61
C VAL A 661 3.78 -13.52 -17.51
N GLU A 662 3.07 -12.83 -18.41
CA GLU A 662 3.07 -11.37 -18.44
C GLU A 662 1.69 -10.77 -18.67
N GLN A 663 1.52 -9.55 -18.18
CA GLN A 663 0.47 -8.62 -18.60
C GLN A 663 1.11 -7.61 -19.57
N PRO A 664 0.72 -7.60 -20.84
CA PRO A 664 1.13 -6.55 -21.78
C PRO A 664 0.69 -5.16 -21.31
N PHE A 665 1.29 -4.11 -21.86
CA PHE A 665 0.85 -2.75 -21.61
C PHE A 665 -0.63 -2.57 -22.00
N TYR A 666 -1.42 -1.97 -21.12
CA TYR A 666 -2.83 -1.68 -21.34
C TYR A 666 -3.14 -0.22 -21.00
N MET A 667 -4.23 0.30 -21.54
CA MET A 667 -4.73 1.65 -21.25
C MET A 667 -6.22 1.61 -20.90
N LEU A 668 -6.61 2.45 -19.95
CA LEU A 668 -7.99 2.65 -19.51
C LEU A 668 -8.40 4.10 -19.82
N LEU A 669 -9.45 4.25 -20.58
CA LEU A 669 -10.02 5.57 -20.93
C LEU A 669 -11.18 5.88 -19.99
N ASN A 670 -11.14 7.08 -19.36
CA ASN A 670 -12.18 7.58 -18.46
C ASN A 670 -12.61 8.97 -18.90
N ALA A 671 -13.86 9.34 -18.63
CA ALA A 671 -14.37 10.68 -18.89
C ALA A 671 -15.43 11.09 -17.86
N SER A 672 -15.55 12.38 -17.63
CA SER A 672 -16.63 12.94 -16.82
C SER A 672 -17.06 14.31 -17.33
N VAL A 673 -18.33 14.65 -17.05
CA VAL A 673 -18.89 15.98 -17.28
C VAL A 673 -19.54 16.44 -15.99
N ARG A 674 -19.18 17.64 -15.53
CA ARG A 674 -19.72 18.29 -14.34
C ARG A 674 -20.49 19.54 -14.72
N VAL A 675 -21.58 19.76 -14.03
CA VAL A 675 -22.38 20.99 -14.08
C VAL A 675 -22.46 21.59 -12.68
N ASP A 676 -22.08 22.84 -12.52
CA ASP A 676 -22.07 23.57 -11.27
C ASP A 676 -23.14 24.65 -11.22
N LYS A 677 -23.84 24.75 -10.08
CA LYS A 677 -24.82 25.80 -9.78
C LYS A 677 -24.78 26.17 -8.29
N GLY A 678 -24.22 27.31 -7.97
CA GLY A 678 -24.00 27.74 -6.58
C GLY A 678 -23.24 26.68 -5.78
N PRO A 679 -23.80 26.19 -4.66
CA PRO A 679 -23.17 25.14 -3.85
C PRO A 679 -23.35 23.72 -4.40
N LEU A 680 -24.12 23.53 -5.48
CA LEU A 680 -24.49 22.24 -6.04
C LEU A 680 -23.65 21.92 -7.27
N SER A 681 -23.09 20.70 -7.32
CA SER A 681 -22.43 20.12 -8.49
C SER A 681 -23.03 18.75 -8.81
N VAL A 682 -23.21 18.47 -10.09
CA VAL A 682 -23.66 17.18 -10.62
C VAL A 682 -22.64 16.69 -11.63
N ASP A 683 -22.09 15.50 -11.39
CA ASP A 683 -21.13 14.86 -12.29
C ASP A 683 -21.75 13.59 -12.89
N VAL A 684 -21.57 13.39 -14.18
CA VAL A 684 -21.75 12.12 -14.88
C VAL A 684 -20.36 11.62 -15.25
N TRP A 685 -20.04 10.40 -14.86
CA TRP A 685 -18.71 9.82 -15.11
C TRP A 685 -18.80 8.42 -15.73
N ALA A 686 -17.76 8.04 -16.43
CA ALA A 686 -17.57 6.72 -16.99
C ALA A 686 -16.10 6.31 -16.93
N ASP A 687 -15.85 5.12 -16.39
CA ASP A 687 -14.52 4.51 -16.24
C ASP A 687 -14.39 3.31 -17.19
N ASN A 688 -13.15 3.10 -17.69
CA ASN A 688 -12.82 2.05 -18.63
C ASN A 688 -13.82 1.99 -19.81
N ILE A 689 -14.03 3.12 -20.46
CA ILE A 689 -15.02 3.31 -21.55
C ILE A 689 -14.77 2.31 -22.69
N THR A 690 -13.53 1.98 -22.97
CA THR A 690 -13.12 1.01 -23.99
C THR A 690 -13.37 -0.45 -23.60
N SER A 691 -13.80 -0.70 -22.36
CA SER A 691 -13.98 -2.04 -21.79
C SER A 691 -12.73 -2.93 -21.91
N THR A 692 -11.55 -2.30 -21.80
CA THR A 692 -10.25 -2.99 -21.88
C THR A 692 -10.18 -4.08 -20.84
N ARG A 693 -9.77 -5.29 -21.27
CA ARG A 693 -9.54 -6.44 -20.38
C ARG A 693 -8.07 -6.50 -20.00
N PHE A 694 -7.79 -6.59 -18.71
CA PHE A 694 -6.44 -6.66 -18.16
C PHE A 694 -6.44 -7.46 -16.87
N ALA A 695 -5.29 -8.06 -16.54
CA ALA A 695 -5.07 -8.69 -15.25
C ALA A 695 -4.44 -7.69 -14.28
N THR A 696 -4.92 -7.68 -13.04
CA THR A 696 -4.35 -6.89 -11.95
C THR A 696 -3.45 -7.71 -11.05
N PHE A 697 -3.59 -9.04 -11.11
CA PHE A 697 -2.83 -9.97 -10.30
C PHE A 697 -2.81 -11.37 -10.93
N TYR A 698 -1.74 -12.12 -10.71
CA TYR A 698 -1.57 -13.51 -11.07
C TYR A 698 -0.78 -14.24 -9.99
N PHE A 699 -1.14 -15.49 -9.70
CA PHE A 699 -0.42 -16.36 -8.78
C PHE A 699 -0.72 -17.83 -9.09
N VAL A 700 0.11 -18.71 -8.51
CA VAL A 700 -0.09 -20.16 -8.58
C VAL A 700 -0.38 -20.66 -7.16
N SER A 701 -1.42 -21.48 -7.02
CA SER A 701 -1.78 -22.20 -5.80
C SER A 701 -2.04 -23.67 -6.13
N ILE A 702 -1.41 -24.59 -5.41
CA ILE A 702 -1.56 -26.06 -5.58
C ILE A 702 -1.45 -26.49 -7.06
N GLY A 703 -0.43 -25.95 -7.77
CA GLY A 703 -0.19 -26.27 -9.18
C GLY A 703 -1.17 -25.64 -10.18
N ASN A 704 -2.19 -24.92 -9.72
CA ASN A 704 -3.16 -24.23 -10.57
C ASN A 704 -2.86 -22.73 -10.63
N ALA A 705 -2.98 -22.15 -11.82
CA ALA A 705 -2.78 -20.74 -12.06
C ALA A 705 -4.08 -19.95 -11.94
N PHE A 706 -4.03 -18.84 -11.23
CA PHE A 706 -5.16 -17.94 -11.02
C PHE A 706 -4.79 -16.51 -11.37
N LEU A 707 -5.77 -15.77 -11.81
CA LEU A 707 -5.62 -14.33 -12.07
C LEU A 707 -6.85 -13.56 -11.63
N GLN A 708 -6.64 -12.31 -11.25
CA GLN A 708 -7.71 -11.34 -11.02
C GLN A 708 -7.80 -10.39 -12.20
N ARG A 709 -9.00 -10.23 -12.73
CA ARG A 709 -9.28 -9.21 -13.75
C ARG A 709 -9.57 -7.87 -13.12
N GLY A 710 -9.15 -6.82 -13.81
CA GLY A 710 -9.58 -5.46 -13.51
C GLY A 710 -11.06 -5.24 -13.83
N ASN A 711 -11.63 -4.18 -13.23
CA ASN A 711 -13.02 -3.82 -13.44
C ASN A 711 -13.28 -3.48 -14.91
N ARG A 712 -14.42 -3.93 -15.41
CA ARG A 712 -14.92 -3.60 -16.76
C ARG A 712 -15.49 -2.19 -16.76
N PHE A 713 -16.06 -1.78 -17.91
CA PHE A 713 -16.80 -0.51 -18.03
C PHE A 713 -17.74 -0.29 -16.85
N SER A 714 -17.67 0.90 -16.28
CA SER A 714 -18.59 1.36 -15.25
C SER A 714 -18.93 2.84 -15.48
N CYS A 715 -20.12 3.24 -15.06
CA CYS A 715 -20.58 4.63 -15.12
C CYS A 715 -21.46 4.94 -13.92
N GLY A 716 -21.63 6.21 -13.65
CA GLY A 716 -22.46 6.66 -12.54
C GLY A 716 -22.69 8.16 -12.54
N LEU A 717 -23.42 8.57 -11.51
CA LEU A 717 -23.78 9.96 -11.25
C LEU A 717 -23.36 10.30 -9.82
N THR A 718 -22.73 11.46 -9.66
CA THR A 718 -22.33 12.02 -8.37
C THR A 718 -22.98 13.37 -8.16
N LEU A 719 -23.62 13.54 -7.02
CA LEU A 719 -24.16 14.80 -6.53
C LEU A 719 -23.26 15.32 -5.42
N ARG A 720 -22.79 16.58 -5.51
CA ARG A 720 -22.04 17.26 -4.46
C ARG A 720 -22.75 18.53 -4.04
N TYR A 721 -22.71 18.79 -2.76
CA TYR A 721 -23.24 20.04 -2.20
C TYR A 721 -22.23 20.56 -1.17
N ALA A 722 -21.75 21.77 -1.37
CA ALA A 722 -20.83 22.44 -0.49
C ALA A 722 -21.38 23.81 -0.09
N PHE A 723 -21.77 23.95 1.17
CA PHE A 723 -22.33 25.17 1.73
C PHE A 723 -21.39 25.73 2.80
N GLU A 724 -20.92 26.98 2.59
CA GLU A 724 -20.10 27.67 3.57
C GLU A 724 -21.01 28.45 4.53
N PHE A 725 -20.71 28.42 5.82
CA PHE A 725 -21.37 29.27 6.81
C PHE A 725 -20.88 30.70 6.67
N ASN A 726 -21.80 31.64 6.63
CA ASN A 726 -21.51 33.09 6.54
C ASN A 726 -20.99 33.64 7.85
#